data_62a14cf49d21ee41b1760d8e173f6842
#
_entry.id   62a14cf49d21ee41b1760d8e173f6842
#
_cell.length_a   1.000
_cell.length_b   1.000
_cell.length_c   1.000
_cell.angle_alpha   90.00
_cell.angle_beta   90.00
_cell.angle_gamma   90.00
#
_symmetry.space_group_name_H-M   'P 1'
#
loop_
_entity.id
_entity.type
_entity.pdbx_description
1 polymer ?
#
loop_
_entity_poly.entity_id
_entity_poly.type
_entity_poly.pdbx_seq_one_letter_code
_entity_poly.pdbx_strand_id
1 'polypeptide(L)'
;MNKNAFLQQISSFGVIECSMKSYFETVEEIESPFKPQPSFNKQFELLIDDLNEHKNEGFKNALICSNENQIKRFEEIFDDIGKEVSYIPVLGSIYQGFIDEEIKLTCYTDHQIFGRYHKFNLRNSFSKKEAITLKEINSLQVGDFVTHIDYGIGKFAGLVRLNNNGVTQESIKLIYQNNDILYVNIHSLHKIAKFRGKDGAEPKISKLGSPAWKNLKNKTKAKVKEIAFDLIKLYAKRRARKGFAYSPDTYLQNELEASFIYEDTPDQYKATQDVKADMESERPMDRLVCGDVGFGKTEVAIRAAMKAAVDGKQVAVLVPTTILAFQHFKTFSERLRDLPVKVAYLNRFVTGAKKKAVLDGLKSGQVDIVIGTHQLVNPKIEYKDLGLLIVDEEHKFGVGVKDKLKTLRENIDTLTLTATPIPRTLQFSLMAARDLSVIKTPPPNRQPVDTQLVGFNEEIFRDAIMYEMQRGGQVYIIHNRVQSLKDIAGMVQRLVPDARVAIGHGQMDGKELEAVLLDFIDGRYDVFVSTTIIESGLDVPNANTILINDAQNFGLADLHQMRGRVGRSNRKAFCYLVAPPLSVLTDEARKRLQAIEQFSDLGSGFNIAMKDLEIRGAGNLLGAEQTGFMMDIGFETYQKILNEAIEELKETDFKDLFEDQKSGEVKSYVSDVQIDSDLQIMFPDEYIESSEERLLLYKELADIETETDLQTFKNNLIDRFGKLPIEAENLLESIQLKWISKKLGFERLVMKNGILLAYFINKPQSEFYQSEEFRLILNYVQNNPKNISFKEKSPKKGEEYPTLLVRFEHIKTVHEALQNLQNLLIH
;
A
#
# COMPACT_ATOMS: atom_id res chain seq x y z
N MET A 1 -27.77 6.12 -33.57
CA MET A 1 -27.43 6.84 -34.84
C MET A 1 -27.36 5.84 -35.96
N ASN A 2 -28.02 6.11 -37.12
CA ASN A 2 -27.97 5.19 -38.26
C ASN A 2 -26.60 5.33 -38.95
N LYS A 3 -26.01 4.22 -39.44
CA LYS A 3 -24.70 4.18 -40.12
C LYS A 3 -24.53 5.29 -41.17
N ASN A 4 -25.56 5.51 -41.99
CA ASN A 4 -25.54 6.52 -43.06
C ASN A 4 -25.50 7.96 -42.52
N ALA A 5 -26.21 8.25 -41.42
CA ALA A 5 -26.19 9.56 -40.79
C ALA A 5 -24.85 9.85 -40.11
N PHE A 6 -24.18 8.81 -39.56
CA PHE A 6 -22.84 8.91 -39.01
C PHE A 6 -21.78 9.20 -40.09
N LEU A 7 -21.80 8.43 -41.17
CA LEU A 7 -20.88 8.65 -42.30
C LEU A 7 -21.06 10.03 -42.95
N GLN A 8 -22.30 10.52 -43.06
CA GLN A 8 -22.61 11.83 -43.60
C GLN A 8 -22.15 12.97 -42.72
N GLN A 9 -22.15 12.80 -41.38
CA GLN A 9 -21.60 13.78 -40.46
C GLN A 9 -20.08 13.80 -40.48
N ILE A 10 -19.44 12.63 -40.59
CA ILE A 10 -17.95 12.55 -40.61
C ILE A 10 -17.41 13.10 -41.94
N SER A 11 -18.08 12.91 -43.09
CA SER A 11 -17.61 13.40 -44.38
C SER A 11 -17.53 14.93 -44.49
N SER A 12 -18.05 15.66 -43.48
CA SER A 12 -17.85 17.12 -43.40
C SER A 12 -16.51 17.53 -42.80
N PHE A 13 -15.70 16.58 -42.30
CA PHE A 13 -14.37 16.79 -41.75
C PHE A 13 -13.29 16.20 -42.66
N GLY A 14 -12.02 16.58 -42.48
CA GLY A 14 -10.90 15.86 -43.06
C GLY A 14 -10.85 14.46 -42.46
N VAL A 15 -10.89 13.41 -43.27
CA VAL A 15 -10.93 12.01 -42.84
C VAL A 15 -9.64 11.32 -43.25
N ILE A 16 -8.95 10.69 -42.25
CA ILE A 16 -7.88 9.74 -42.51
C ILE A 16 -8.43 8.37 -42.11
N GLU A 17 -8.52 7.46 -43.08
CA GLU A 17 -9.00 6.10 -42.85
C GLU A 17 -7.84 5.13 -42.76
N CYS A 18 -7.71 4.45 -41.59
CA CYS A 18 -6.71 3.43 -41.34
C CYS A 18 -7.42 2.07 -41.32
N SER A 19 -7.65 1.48 -42.48
CA SER A 19 -8.40 0.24 -42.58
C SER A 19 -8.01 -0.53 -43.84
N MET A 20 -8.19 -1.85 -43.84
CA MET A 20 -8.04 -2.69 -45.03
C MET A 20 -9.21 -2.55 -46.04
N LYS A 21 -10.32 -1.92 -45.64
CA LYS A 21 -11.49 -1.66 -46.47
C LYS A 21 -11.85 -0.19 -46.33
N SER A 22 -11.81 0.52 -47.45
CA SER A 22 -12.24 1.92 -47.51
C SER A 22 -13.76 2.04 -47.47
N TYR A 23 -14.26 2.97 -46.66
CA TYR A 23 -15.66 3.37 -46.55
C TYR A 23 -15.92 4.75 -47.18
N PHE A 24 -14.83 5.48 -47.50
CA PHE A 24 -14.88 6.78 -48.12
C PHE A 24 -14.20 6.73 -49.51
N GLU A 25 -14.51 7.65 -50.39
CA GLU A 25 -13.78 7.79 -51.64
C GLU A 25 -12.34 8.21 -51.34
N THR A 26 -11.38 7.39 -51.73
CA THR A 26 -9.94 7.59 -51.47
C THR A 26 -9.43 8.69 -52.39
N VAL A 27 -8.85 9.76 -51.82
CA VAL A 27 -8.20 10.85 -52.53
C VAL A 27 -6.71 10.56 -52.66
N GLU A 28 -6.09 9.96 -51.66
CA GLU A 28 -4.70 9.59 -51.63
C GLU A 28 -4.52 8.34 -50.79
N GLU A 29 -3.72 7.38 -51.25
CA GLU A 29 -3.44 6.13 -50.58
C GLU A 29 -1.96 6.13 -50.16
N ILE A 30 -1.70 5.96 -48.86
CA ILE A 30 -0.35 5.96 -48.28
C ILE A 30 -0.05 4.53 -47.83
N GLU A 31 0.89 3.87 -48.50
CA GLU A 31 1.41 2.59 -48.04
C GLU A 31 2.43 2.82 -46.92
N SER A 32 2.30 2.03 -45.86
CA SER A 32 3.24 2.12 -44.72
C SER A 32 4.48 1.25 -44.96
N PRO A 33 5.70 1.82 -44.97
CA PRO A 33 6.95 1.06 -45.19
C PRO A 33 7.39 0.27 -43.95
N PHE A 34 6.59 0.28 -42.86
CA PHE A 34 6.98 -0.31 -41.58
C PHE A 34 6.69 -1.80 -41.53
N LYS A 35 7.72 -2.57 -41.15
CA LYS A 35 7.56 -3.99 -40.77
C LYS A 35 7.40 -4.10 -39.26
N PRO A 36 6.55 -5.01 -38.74
CA PRO A 36 6.42 -5.21 -37.30
C PRO A 36 7.71 -5.79 -36.71
N GLN A 37 7.97 -5.48 -35.44
CA GLN A 37 9.05 -6.10 -34.66
C GLN A 37 8.91 -7.63 -34.66
N PRO A 38 9.99 -8.39 -34.89
CA PRO A 38 9.98 -9.85 -34.76
C PRO A 38 9.66 -10.30 -33.33
N SER A 39 9.06 -11.49 -33.22
CA SER A 39 8.83 -12.10 -31.92
C SER A 39 10.04 -12.92 -31.48
N PHE A 40 10.73 -12.48 -30.46
CA PHE A 40 11.92 -13.19 -29.95
C PHE A 40 11.58 -14.26 -28.92
N ASN A 41 10.31 -14.34 -28.42
CA ASN A 41 9.87 -15.34 -27.45
C ASN A 41 10.80 -15.48 -26.22
N LYS A 42 11.35 -14.38 -25.76
CA LYS A 42 12.30 -14.31 -24.65
C LYS A 42 13.65 -14.99 -24.89
N GLN A 43 14.00 -15.26 -26.14
CA GLN A 43 15.31 -15.79 -26.51
C GLN A 43 16.25 -14.62 -26.83
N PHE A 44 17.02 -14.20 -25.82
CA PHE A 44 17.88 -13.02 -25.92
C PHE A 44 19.03 -13.22 -26.91
N GLU A 45 19.50 -14.45 -27.12
CA GLU A 45 20.50 -14.73 -28.15
C GLU A 45 19.99 -14.38 -29.55
N LEU A 46 18.73 -14.72 -29.86
CA LEU A 46 18.11 -14.35 -31.16
C LEU A 46 17.95 -12.84 -31.31
N LEU A 47 17.61 -12.13 -30.21
CA LEU A 47 17.55 -10.68 -30.21
C LEU A 47 18.93 -10.06 -30.52
N ILE A 48 19.97 -10.56 -29.88
CA ILE A 48 21.35 -10.09 -30.06
C ILE A 48 21.81 -10.32 -31.49
N ASP A 49 21.56 -11.51 -32.05
CA ASP A 49 21.94 -11.86 -33.39
C ASP A 49 21.20 -10.98 -34.41
N ASP A 50 19.89 -10.72 -34.23
CA ASP A 50 19.07 -9.85 -35.07
C ASP A 50 19.55 -8.38 -35.02
N LEU A 51 19.81 -7.84 -33.81
CA LEU A 51 20.33 -6.49 -33.66
C LEU A 51 21.72 -6.32 -34.33
N ASN A 52 22.58 -7.33 -34.26
CA ASN A 52 23.89 -7.32 -34.89
C ASN A 52 23.79 -7.47 -36.42
N GLU A 53 22.85 -8.25 -36.94
CA GLU A 53 22.56 -8.36 -38.37
C GLU A 53 22.09 -7.01 -38.92
N HIS A 54 21.13 -6.36 -38.30
CA HIS A 54 20.66 -5.03 -38.69
C HIS A 54 21.76 -3.97 -38.60
N LYS A 55 22.66 -4.04 -37.59
CA LYS A 55 23.80 -3.13 -37.49
C LYS A 55 24.74 -3.30 -38.69
N ASN A 56 25.00 -4.55 -39.10
CA ASN A 56 25.87 -4.85 -40.25
C ASN A 56 25.24 -4.34 -41.56
N GLU A 57 23.94 -4.29 -41.67
CA GLU A 57 23.18 -3.73 -42.79
C GLU A 57 23.03 -2.19 -42.73
N GLY A 58 23.60 -1.55 -41.70
CA GLY A 58 23.63 -0.11 -41.54
C GLY A 58 22.42 0.51 -40.83
N PHE A 59 21.63 -0.32 -40.18
CA PHE A 59 20.50 0.19 -39.33
C PHE A 59 21.02 0.78 -38.03
N LYS A 60 20.23 1.77 -37.53
CA LYS A 60 20.33 2.25 -36.15
C LYS A 60 19.32 1.49 -35.29
N ASN A 61 19.79 0.77 -34.31
CA ASN A 61 18.94 -0.01 -33.41
C ASN A 61 18.52 0.83 -32.20
N ALA A 62 17.25 1.14 -32.06
CA ALA A 62 16.68 1.80 -30.90
C ALA A 62 15.91 0.78 -30.04
N LEU A 63 16.26 0.69 -28.76
CA LEU A 63 15.56 -0.15 -27.80
C LEU A 63 14.73 0.75 -26.87
N ILE A 64 13.43 0.72 -27.02
CA ILE A 64 12.51 1.58 -26.29
C ILE A 64 12.08 0.88 -25.01
N CYS A 65 12.43 1.47 -23.86
CA CYS A 65 12.16 0.95 -22.55
C CYS A 65 11.24 1.91 -21.77
N SER A 66 10.27 1.36 -21.07
CA SER A 66 9.27 2.14 -20.32
C SER A 66 9.83 2.83 -19.08
N ASN A 67 10.97 2.37 -18.54
CA ASN A 67 11.65 2.95 -17.39
C ASN A 67 13.15 2.60 -17.37
N GLU A 68 13.92 3.35 -16.56
CA GLU A 68 15.38 3.18 -16.43
C GLU A 68 15.80 1.79 -15.91
N ASN A 69 14.96 1.17 -15.06
CA ASN A 69 15.27 -0.16 -14.54
C ASN A 69 15.25 -1.23 -15.64
N GLN A 70 14.41 -1.05 -16.67
CA GLN A 70 14.41 -1.95 -17.83
C GLN A 70 15.66 -1.78 -18.68
N ILE A 71 16.20 -0.58 -18.81
CA ILE A 71 17.45 -0.33 -19.52
C ILE A 71 18.58 -1.08 -18.82
N LYS A 72 18.74 -0.89 -17.50
CA LYS A 72 19.76 -1.61 -16.70
C LYS A 72 19.62 -3.13 -16.81
N ARG A 73 18.39 -3.60 -16.85
CA ARG A 73 18.09 -5.04 -16.99
C ARG A 73 18.56 -5.63 -18.33
N PHE A 74 18.44 -4.86 -19.41
CA PHE A 74 18.99 -5.26 -20.70
C PHE A 74 20.51 -5.23 -20.69
N GLU A 75 21.11 -4.21 -20.07
CA GLU A 75 22.57 -4.12 -19.90
C GLU A 75 23.09 -5.35 -19.15
N GLU A 76 22.50 -5.70 -18.02
CA GLU A 76 22.86 -6.90 -17.23
C GLU A 76 22.72 -8.20 -18.05
N ILE A 77 21.62 -8.38 -18.78
CA ILE A 77 21.39 -9.58 -19.60
C ILE A 77 22.41 -9.67 -20.75
N PHE A 78 22.72 -8.56 -21.41
CA PHE A 78 23.67 -8.56 -22.52
C PHE A 78 25.11 -8.79 -22.04
N ASP A 79 25.47 -8.21 -20.90
CA ASP A 79 26.76 -8.42 -20.25
C ASP A 79 26.94 -9.89 -19.82
N ASP A 80 25.92 -10.50 -19.26
CA ASP A 80 25.95 -11.91 -18.81
C ASP A 80 26.09 -12.90 -19.99
N ILE A 81 25.47 -12.60 -21.16
CA ILE A 81 25.63 -13.43 -22.37
C ILE A 81 27.00 -13.24 -23.00
N GLY A 82 27.71 -12.14 -22.70
CA GLY A 82 29.08 -11.89 -23.14
C GLY A 82 29.24 -11.61 -24.66
N LYS A 83 28.16 -11.23 -25.35
CA LYS A 83 28.14 -10.79 -26.75
C LYS A 83 28.05 -9.26 -26.82
N GLU A 84 28.91 -8.65 -27.63
CA GLU A 84 28.88 -7.21 -27.87
C GLU A 84 27.63 -6.83 -28.70
N VAL A 85 26.77 -5.97 -28.17
CA VAL A 85 25.55 -5.52 -28.81
C VAL A 85 25.55 -4.01 -28.94
N SER A 86 25.24 -3.49 -30.12
CA SER A 86 25.15 -2.04 -30.36
C SER A 86 23.68 -1.63 -30.50
N TYR A 87 23.18 -0.90 -29.52
CA TYR A 87 21.86 -0.32 -29.52
C TYR A 87 21.85 1.03 -28.84
N ILE A 88 20.79 1.80 -29.04
CA ILE A 88 20.53 3.09 -28.40
C ILE A 88 19.37 2.89 -27.45
N PRO A 89 19.58 2.94 -26.13
CA PRO A 89 18.47 2.89 -25.18
C PRO A 89 17.67 4.19 -25.24
N VAL A 90 16.36 4.09 -25.39
CA VAL A 90 15.44 5.23 -25.43
C VAL A 90 14.40 5.06 -24.34
N LEU A 91 14.35 6.04 -23.44
CA LEU A 91 13.31 6.07 -22.41
C LEU A 91 12.00 6.57 -23.03
N GLY A 92 11.01 5.70 -23.14
CA GLY A 92 9.73 6.00 -23.75
C GLY A 92 8.84 4.78 -23.85
N SER A 93 7.67 4.95 -24.47
CA SER A 93 6.72 3.86 -24.67
C SER A 93 5.98 4.07 -25.99
N ILE A 94 6.03 3.07 -26.86
CA ILE A 94 5.22 2.97 -28.06
C ILE A 94 4.45 1.66 -28.02
N TYR A 95 3.29 1.63 -28.66
CA TYR A 95 2.41 0.46 -28.63
C TYR A 95 3.03 -0.79 -29.25
N GLN A 96 3.76 -0.63 -30.33
CA GLN A 96 4.37 -1.74 -31.06
C GLN A 96 5.70 -1.30 -31.68
N GLY A 97 6.71 -2.16 -31.60
CA GLY A 97 7.98 -1.94 -32.27
C GLY A 97 7.87 -2.16 -33.78
N PHE A 98 8.77 -1.54 -34.53
CA PHE A 98 8.78 -1.57 -35.99
C PHE A 98 10.19 -1.53 -36.57
N ILE A 99 10.31 -1.92 -37.82
CA ILE A 99 11.51 -1.79 -38.64
C ILE A 99 11.17 -0.91 -39.84
N ASP A 100 11.95 0.14 -40.05
CA ASP A 100 11.84 1.03 -41.21
C ASP A 100 13.05 0.83 -42.12
N GLU A 101 12.79 0.27 -43.30
CA GLU A 101 13.86 -0.06 -44.27
C GLU A 101 14.33 1.16 -45.06
N GLU A 102 13.52 2.23 -45.17
CA GLU A 102 13.87 3.42 -45.93
C GLU A 102 14.91 4.27 -45.17
N ILE A 103 14.64 4.53 -43.87
CA ILE A 103 15.55 5.34 -43.04
C ILE A 103 16.55 4.48 -42.26
N LYS A 104 16.55 3.17 -42.46
CA LYS A 104 17.44 2.21 -41.77
C LYS A 104 17.36 2.31 -40.24
N LEU A 105 16.14 2.19 -39.70
CA LEU A 105 15.89 2.30 -38.27
C LEU A 105 15.11 1.08 -37.76
N THR A 106 15.63 0.44 -36.73
CA THR A 106 14.85 -0.53 -35.94
C THR A 106 14.45 0.10 -34.61
N CYS A 107 13.17 0.01 -34.27
CA CYS A 107 12.61 0.44 -33.00
C CYS A 107 11.98 -0.75 -32.29
N TYR A 108 12.70 -1.35 -31.36
CA TYR A 108 12.20 -2.50 -30.60
C TYR A 108 11.73 -2.07 -29.23
N THR A 109 10.66 -2.70 -28.73
CA THR A 109 10.05 -2.38 -27.45
C THR A 109 10.32 -3.47 -26.42
N ASP A 110 10.63 -3.06 -25.19
CA ASP A 110 10.87 -3.97 -24.08
C ASP A 110 9.70 -4.93 -23.83
N HIS A 111 8.46 -4.42 -23.84
CA HIS A 111 7.30 -5.24 -23.57
C HIS A 111 7.07 -6.35 -24.62
N GLN A 112 7.35 -6.12 -25.92
CA GLN A 112 7.25 -7.17 -26.94
C GLN A 112 8.40 -8.19 -26.85
N ILE A 113 9.62 -7.74 -26.53
CA ILE A 113 10.77 -8.64 -26.31
C ILE A 113 10.50 -9.60 -25.15
N PHE A 114 10.00 -9.07 -24.03
CA PHE A 114 9.65 -9.87 -22.85
C PHE A 114 8.28 -10.57 -22.95
N GLY A 115 7.52 -10.34 -24.02
CA GLY A 115 6.14 -10.86 -24.17
C GLY A 115 5.18 -10.28 -23.14
N ARG A 116 5.33 -9.01 -22.80
CA ARG A 116 4.52 -8.29 -21.81
C ARG A 116 3.37 -7.54 -22.45
N TYR A 117 2.34 -7.22 -21.65
CA TYR A 117 1.29 -6.30 -22.11
C TYR A 117 1.78 -4.86 -22.12
N HIS A 118 1.48 -4.14 -23.20
CA HIS A 118 1.80 -2.72 -23.32
C HIS A 118 1.05 -1.89 -22.27
N LYS A 119 1.78 -1.04 -21.54
CA LYS A 119 1.20 -0.13 -20.56
C LYS A 119 0.69 1.13 -21.26
N PHE A 120 -0.63 1.26 -21.38
CA PHE A 120 -1.24 2.52 -21.78
C PHE A 120 -1.11 3.52 -20.63
N ASN A 121 -0.16 4.42 -20.70
CA ASN A 121 -0.16 5.63 -19.88
C ASN A 121 -1.19 6.61 -20.45
N LEU A 122 -2.47 6.34 -20.19
CA LEU A 122 -3.45 7.40 -20.28
C LEU A 122 -3.04 8.45 -19.25
N ARG A 123 -2.58 9.62 -19.73
CA ARG A 123 -2.36 10.78 -18.87
C ARG A 123 -3.57 10.93 -17.98
N ASN A 124 -3.36 10.90 -16.68
CA ASN A 124 -4.33 10.88 -15.59
C ASN A 124 -5.29 12.09 -15.62
N SER A 125 -6.19 12.18 -16.60
CA SER A 125 -7.26 13.19 -16.59
C SER A 125 -8.55 12.71 -15.91
N PHE A 126 -8.70 11.39 -15.70
CA PHE A 126 -9.90 10.81 -15.08
C PHE A 126 -9.76 10.39 -13.62
N SER A 127 -8.54 10.17 -13.11
CA SER A 127 -8.32 9.79 -11.70
C SER A 127 -8.50 10.93 -10.70
N LYS A 128 -8.52 12.19 -11.15
CA LYS A 128 -8.66 13.36 -10.25
C LYS A 128 -10.04 13.49 -9.59
N LYS A 129 -11.12 13.02 -10.22
CA LYS A 129 -12.47 13.10 -9.61
C LYS A 129 -12.71 12.02 -8.55
N GLU A 130 -12.17 10.81 -8.73
CA GLU A 130 -12.32 9.71 -7.77
C GLU A 130 -11.41 9.87 -6.54
N ALA A 131 -10.19 10.42 -6.71
CA ALA A 131 -9.31 10.76 -5.60
C ALA A 131 -9.87 11.86 -4.68
N ILE A 132 -10.71 12.75 -5.21
CA ILE A 132 -11.41 13.78 -4.42
C ILE A 132 -12.42 13.12 -3.46
N THR A 133 -13.14 12.10 -3.88
CA THR A 133 -14.17 11.42 -3.08
C THR A 133 -13.59 10.70 -1.85
N LEU A 134 -12.39 10.10 -1.98
CA LEU A 134 -11.69 9.49 -0.83
C LEU A 134 -11.13 10.53 0.15
N LYS A 135 -10.70 11.69 -0.36
CA LYS A 135 -10.28 12.83 0.47
C LYS A 135 -11.47 13.48 1.20
N GLU A 136 -12.66 13.54 0.57
CA GLU A 136 -13.88 14.07 1.18
C GLU A 136 -14.39 13.22 2.35
N ILE A 137 -14.28 11.89 2.30
CA ILE A 137 -14.69 10.98 3.38
C ILE A 137 -13.85 11.18 4.65
N ASN A 138 -12.60 11.62 4.51
CA ASN A 138 -11.70 11.95 5.61
C ASN A 138 -11.71 13.42 5.99
N SER A 139 -12.51 14.27 5.35
CA SER A 139 -12.63 15.69 5.67
C SER A 139 -13.34 15.89 7.02
N LEU A 140 -12.88 16.87 7.78
CA LEU A 140 -13.53 17.31 9.00
C LEU A 140 -14.69 18.22 8.61
N GLN A 141 -15.90 17.85 9.03
CA GLN A 141 -17.10 18.65 8.85
C GLN A 141 -17.46 19.37 10.16
N VAL A 142 -18.07 20.55 10.04
CA VAL A 142 -18.53 21.29 11.21
C VAL A 142 -19.53 20.44 12.00
N GLY A 143 -19.25 20.27 13.31
CA GLY A 143 -20.01 19.38 14.18
C GLY A 143 -19.35 18.04 14.45
N ASP A 144 -18.33 17.63 13.69
CA ASP A 144 -17.58 16.42 13.95
C ASP A 144 -16.87 16.45 15.32
N PHE A 145 -16.85 15.31 16.00
CA PHE A 145 -16.00 15.14 17.17
C PHE A 145 -14.55 14.94 16.75
N VAL A 146 -13.66 15.67 17.40
CA VAL A 146 -12.21 15.61 17.17
C VAL A 146 -11.45 15.44 18.48
N THR A 147 -10.34 14.74 18.43
CA THR A 147 -9.44 14.60 19.56
C THR A 147 -8.22 15.49 19.35
N HIS A 148 -7.96 16.39 20.28
CA HIS A 148 -6.68 17.09 20.36
C HIS A 148 -5.76 16.32 21.31
N ILE A 149 -4.52 16.06 20.93
CA ILE A 149 -3.58 15.20 21.68
C ILE A 149 -3.34 15.69 23.11
N ASP A 150 -3.43 17.02 23.36
CA ASP A 150 -3.15 17.62 24.67
C ASP A 150 -4.41 18.02 25.45
N TYR A 151 -5.54 18.27 24.76
CA TYR A 151 -6.76 18.83 25.36
C TYR A 151 -7.96 17.90 25.33
N GLY A 152 -7.87 16.76 24.64
CA GLY A 152 -8.93 15.76 24.59
C GLY A 152 -9.97 16.02 23.54
N ILE A 153 -11.18 15.48 23.77
CA ILE A 153 -12.26 15.43 22.79
C ILE A 153 -13.04 16.75 22.80
N GLY A 154 -13.18 17.37 21.62
CA GLY A 154 -14.00 18.55 21.37
C GLY A 154 -14.82 18.41 20.09
N LYS A 155 -15.62 19.42 19.74
CA LYS A 155 -16.34 19.52 18.47
C LYS A 155 -15.64 20.48 17.53
N PHE A 156 -15.44 20.08 16.29
CA PHE A 156 -14.93 20.93 15.23
C PHE A 156 -15.97 21.97 14.82
N ALA A 157 -15.61 23.25 14.87
CA ALA A 157 -16.50 24.37 14.54
C ALA A 157 -16.03 25.19 13.33
N GLY A 158 -15.16 24.60 12.49
CA GLY A 158 -14.68 25.18 11.25
C GLY A 158 -13.34 25.93 11.37
N LEU A 159 -12.91 26.48 10.23
CA LEU A 159 -11.79 27.40 10.15
C LEU A 159 -12.27 28.83 10.49
N VAL A 160 -11.49 29.55 11.26
CA VAL A 160 -11.78 30.95 11.64
C VAL A 160 -10.53 31.79 11.47
N ARG A 161 -10.71 33.05 11.06
CA ARG A 161 -9.66 34.03 10.99
C ARG A 161 -9.57 34.81 12.29
N LEU A 162 -8.39 34.84 12.84
CA LEU A 162 -8.07 35.62 14.02
C LEU A 162 -7.17 36.77 13.61
N ASN A 163 -7.56 38.00 13.95
CA ASN A 163 -6.73 39.18 13.74
C ASN A 163 -5.95 39.44 15.05
N ASN A 164 -4.66 39.15 15.03
CA ASN A 164 -3.75 39.45 16.12
C ASN A 164 -2.83 40.60 15.74
N ASN A 165 -3.09 41.77 16.31
CA ASN A 165 -2.25 42.98 16.09
C ASN A 165 -2.08 43.39 14.61
N GLY A 166 -3.15 43.27 13.79
CA GLY A 166 -3.12 43.63 12.39
C GLY A 166 -2.70 42.53 11.43
N VAL A 167 -2.32 41.38 11.94
CA VAL A 167 -1.98 40.20 11.14
C VAL A 167 -3.11 39.18 11.20
N THR A 168 -3.65 38.81 10.04
CA THR A 168 -4.69 37.80 9.91
C THR A 168 -4.05 36.40 9.84
N GLN A 169 -4.47 35.54 10.75
CA GLN A 169 -4.06 34.12 10.77
C GLN A 169 -5.30 33.22 10.75
N GLU A 170 -5.22 32.13 9.99
CA GLU A 170 -6.27 31.11 9.97
C GLU A 170 -6.04 30.10 11.10
N SER A 171 -7.10 29.76 11.82
CA SER A 171 -7.06 28.83 12.97
C SER A 171 -8.26 27.91 12.96
N ILE A 172 -8.09 26.72 13.50
CA ILE A 172 -9.17 25.76 13.71
C ILE A 172 -9.86 26.06 15.01
N LYS A 173 -11.18 26.24 14.96
CA LYS A 173 -12.01 26.44 16.15
C LYS A 173 -12.53 25.12 16.65
N LEU A 174 -12.23 24.80 17.91
CA LEU A 174 -12.75 23.62 18.64
C LEU A 174 -13.59 24.10 19.80
N ILE A 175 -14.76 23.46 20.00
CA ILE A 175 -15.66 23.72 21.11
C ILE A 175 -15.62 22.56 22.09
N TYR A 176 -15.38 22.86 23.34
CA TYR A 176 -15.27 21.92 24.45
C TYR A 176 -16.49 22.01 25.39
N GLN A 177 -16.44 21.26 26.51
CA GLN A 177 -17.50 21.31 27.52
C GLN A 177 -17.68 22.75 28.04
N ASN A 178 -18.91 23.14 28.36
CA ASN A 178 -19.33 24.48 28.78
C ASN A 178 -19.11 25.58 27.70
N ASN A 179 -19.05 25.20 26.42
CA ASN A 179 -18.77 26.11 25.32
C ASN A 179 -17.39 26.80 25.37
N ASP A 180 -16.44 26.23 26.11
CA ASP A 180 -15.05 26.68 26.07
C ASP A 180 -14.49 26.51 24.64
N ILE A 181 -13.76 27.52 24.17
CA ILE A 181 -13.24 27.55 22.82
C ILE A 181 -11.72 27.43 22.84
N LEU A 182 -11.20 26.51 22.01
CA LEU A 182 -9.78 26.39 21.72
C LEU A 182 -9.53 26.75 20.25
N TYR A 183 -8.62 27.67 20.02
CA TYR A 183 -8.12 27.98 18.69
C TYR A 183 -6.79 27.25 18.46
N VAL A 184 -6.74 26.42 17.44
CA VAL A 184 -5.55 25.66 17.09
C VAL A 184 -5.01 26.21 15.77
N ASN A 185 -3.73 26.58 15.78
CA ASN A 185 -3.07 27.09 14.59
C ASN A 185 -2.99 25.99 13.52
N ILE A 186 -3.14 26.37 12.24
CA ILE A 186 -3.01 25.44 11.09
C ILE A 186 -1.71 24.64 11.11
N HIS A 187 -0.60 25.23 11.54
CA HIS A 187 0.68 24.50 11.70
C HIS A 187 0.63 23.35 12.73
N SER A 188 -0.39 23.34 13.60
CA SER A 188 -0.59 22.31 14.62
C SER A 188 -1.74 21.37 14.27
N LEU A 189 -2.16 21.32 13.00
CA LEU A 189 -3.24 20.45 12.53
C LEU A 189 -2.97 18.96 12.81
N HIS A 190 -1.70 18.53 12.71
CA HIS A 190 -1.26 17.18 13.07
C HIS A 190 -1.58 16.78 14.53
N LYS A 191 -1.88 17.74 15.43
CA LYS A 191 -2.31 17.47 16.82
C LYS A 191 -3.79 17.16 16.95
N ILE A 192 -4.55 17.33 15.86
CA ILE A 192 -5.99 17.07 15.81
C ILE A 192 -6.23 15.81 14.97
N ALA A 193 -7.08 14.93 15.47
CA ALA A 193 -7.54 13.74 14.77
C ALA A 193 -9.07 13.68 14.83
N LYS A 194 -9.72 13.19 13.76
CA LYS A 194 -11.16 12.92 13.80
C LYS A 194 -11.42 11.84 14.85
N PHE A 195 -12.28 12.12 15.82
CA PHE A 195 -12.61 11.12 16.84
C PHE A 195 -13.46 10.02 16.21
N ARG A 196 -12.95 8.81 16.29
CA ARG A 196 -13.60 7.61 15.83
C ARG A 196 -13.72 6.66 17.01
N GLY A 197 -14.87 6.71 17.65
CA GLY A 197 -15.26 5.85 18.79
C GLY A 197 -16.23 4.77 18.38
N LYS A 198 -16.84 4.10 19.37
CA LYS A 198 -17.92 3.14 19.14
C LYS A 198 -19.12 3.86 18.54
N ASP A 199 -19.56 3.39 17.39
CA ASP A 199 -20.69 3.96 16.68
C ASP A 199 -21.97 3.94 17.51
N GLY A 200 -22.67 5.08 17.55
CA GLY A 200 -23.95 5.28 18.25
C GLY A 200 -23.84 5.89 19.64
N ALA A 201 -22.65 6.04 20.23
CA ALA A 201 -22.47 6.75 21.48
C ALA A 201 -21.71 8.06 21.23
N GLU A 202 -22.33 9.20 21.52
CA GLU A 202 -21.61 10.48 21.52
C GLU A 202 -20.48 10.44 22.57
N PRO A 203 -19.23 10.79 22.21
CA PRO A 203 -18.14 10.81 23.18
C PRO A 203 -18.39 11.92 24.22
N LYS A 204 -17.93 11.69 25.43
CA LYS A 204 -17.96 12.72 26.46
C LYS A 204 -16.96 13.80 26.09
N ILE A 205 -17.46 15.01 25.81
CA ILE A 205 -16.64 16.17 25.50
C ILE A 205 -15.76 16.50 26.72
N SER A 206 -14.47 16.73 26.49
CA SER A 206 -13.50 17.04 27.55
C SER A 206 -13.70 18.44 28.10
N LYS A 207 -13.34 18.65 29.35
CA LYS A 207 -13.31 19.98 29.98
C LYS A 207 -11.89 20.53 29.85
N LEU A 208 -11.72 21.72 29.25
CA LEU A 208 -10.43 22.39 29.13
C LEU A 208 -9.81 22.64 30.51
N GLY A 209 -8.50 22.45 30.63
CA GLY A 209 -7.75 22.64 31.88
C GLY A 209 -7.95 21.54 32.93
N SER A 210 -8.78 20.52 32.66
CA SER A 210 -8.98 19.38 33.57
C SER A 210 -7.80 18.38 33.48
N PRO A 211 -7.32 17.84 34.62
CA PRO A 211 -6.28 16.79 34.61
C PRO A 211 -6.79 15.44 34.09
N ALA A 212 -8.09 15.27 33.91
CA ALA A 212 -8.70 13.99 33.53
C ALA A 212 -8.15 13.44 32.21
N TRP A 213 -8.02 14.27 31.18
CA TRP A 213 -7.45 13.86 29.90
C TRP A 213 -5.97 13.47 30.01
N LYS A 214 -5.17 14.27 30.73
CA LYS A 214 -3.75 13.97 30.96
C LYS A 214 -3.57 12.64 31.68
N ASN A 215 -4.40 12.38 32.69
CA ASN A 215 -4.37 11.12 33.45
C ASN A 215 -4.76 9.93 32.55
N LEU A 216 -5.81 10.08 31.72
CA LEU A 216 -6.22 9.04 30.78
C LEU A 216 -5.10 8.75 29.75
N LYS A 217 -4.52 9.80 29.15
CA LYS A 217 -3.38 9.68 28.21
C LYS A 217 -2.20 8.96 28.86
N ASN A 218 -1.81 9.34 30.06
CA ASN A 218 -0.67 8.72 30.79
C ASN A 218 -0.95 7.25 31.13
N LYS A 219 -2.16 6.92 31.59
CA LYS A 219 -2.57 5.53 31.85
C LYS A 219 -2.53 4.69 30.60
N THR A 220 -3.05 5.21 29.49
CA THR A 220 -2.98 4.54 28.19
C THR A 220 -1.54 4.33 27.74
N LYS A 221 -0.68 5.37 27.83
CA LYS A 221 0.74 5.29 27.45
C LYS A 221 1.50 4.24 28.26
N ALA A 222 1.27 4.19 29.57
CA ALA A 222 1.90 3.17 30.43
C ALA A 222 1.53 1.74 30.02
N LYS A 223 0.23 1.51 29.75
CA LYS A 223 -0.23 0.18 29.34
C LYS A 223 0.25 -0.21 27.95
N VAL A 224 0.23 0.74 27.01
CA VAL A 224 0.78 0.56 25.65
C VAL A 224 2.28 0.26 25.70
N LYS A 225 3.03 0.94 26.57
CA LYS A 225 4.47 0.72 26.75
C LYS A 225 4.78 -0.69 27.26
N GLU A 226 3.99 -1.22 28.19
CA GLU A 226 4.09 -2.61 28.68
C GLU A 226 3.95 -3.62 27.54
N ILE A 227 2.94 -3.44 26.70
CA ILE A 227 2.69 -4.32 25.55
C ILE A 227 3.79 -4.21 24.50
N ALA A 228 4.17 -2.98 24.16
CA ALA A 228 5.24 -2.72 23.20
C ALA A 228 6.58 -3.33 23.68
N PHE A 229 6.87 -3.26 24.98
CA PHE A 229 8.06 -3.86 25.56
C PHE A 229 8.14 -5.37 25.34
N ASP A 230 7.05 -6.11 25.62
CA ASP A 230 7.02 -7.55 25.40
C ASP A 230 7.20 -7.93 23.93
N LEU A 231 6.61 -7.15 23.03
CA LEU A 231 6.72 -7.37 21.59
C LEU A 231 8.13 -7.05 21.06
N ILE A 232 8.70 -5.93 21.47
CA ILE A 232 10.08 -5.54 21.09
C ILE A 232 11.07 -6.55 21.65
N LYS A 233 10.85 -7.07 22.85
CA LYS A 233 11.68 -8.12 23.44
C LYS A 233 11.67 -9.42 22.64
N LEU A 234 10.52 -9.81 22.09
CA LEU A 234 10.43 -10.95 21.18
C LEU A 234 11.17 -10.69 19.87
N TYR A 235 11.01 -9.52 19.30
CA TYR A 235 11.72 -9.07 18.09
C TYR A 235 13.23 -9.03 18.33
N ALA A 236 13.65 -8.44 19.45
CA ALA A 236 15.02 -8.35 19.90
C ALA A 236 15.70 -9.73 20.01
N LYS A 237 15.02 -10.67 20.68
CA LYS A 237 15.50 -12.06 20.82
C LYS A 237 15.71 -12.74 19.47
N ARG A 238 14.87 -12.44 18.49
CA ARG A 238 14.99 -12.98 17.14
C ARG A 238 16.13 -12.32 16.37
N ARG A 239 16.22 -10.99 16.43
CA ARG A 239 17.25 -10.20 15.76
C ARG A 239 18.66 -10.50 16.26
N ALA A 240 18.80 -10.91 17.50
CA ALA A 240 20.07 -11.35 18.08
C ALA A 240 20.56 -12.72 17.59
N ARG A 241 19.74 -13.46 16.84
CA ARG A 241 20.11 -14.76 16.26
C ARG A 241 20.77 -14.54 14.91
N LYS A 242 21.76 -15.37 14.60
CA LYS A 242 22.35 -15.42 13.26
C LYS A 242 21.51 -16.35 12.40
N GLY A 243 21.07 -15.85 11.25
CA GLY A 243 20.42 -16.57 10.16
C GLY A 243 21.41 -16.97 9.08
N PHE A 244 20.90 -17.40 7.95
CA PHE A 244 21.67 -17.63 6.74
C PHE A 244 21.57 -16.39 5.84
N ALA A 245 22.70 -15.79 5.47
CA ALA A 245 22.73 -14.71 4.48
C ALA A 245 22.80 -15.32 3.08
N TYR A 246 21.77 -15.04 2.26
CA TYR A 246 21.74 -15.49 0.88
C TYR A 246 22.67 -14.67 0.00
N SER A 247 23.14 -15.29 -1.07
CA SER A 247 24.02 -14.64 -2.05
C SER A 247 23.28 -13.50 -2.79
N PRO A 248 23.98 -12.48 -3.30
CA PRO A 248 23.42 -11.51 -4.24
C PRO A 248 22.76 -12.20 -5.44
N ASP A 249 21.93 -11.46 -6.18
CA ASP A 249 21.18 -12.02 -7.30
C ASP A 249 22.13 -12.61 -8.37
N THR A 250 21.80 -13.82 -8.78
CA THR A 250 22.53 -14.54 -9.85
C THR A 250 21.85 -14.31 -11.20
N TYR A 251 22.51 -14.71 -12.28
CA TYR A 251 21.91 -14.71 -13.62
C TYR A 251 20.54 -15.40 -13.66
N LEU A 252 20.39 -16.55 -13.00
CA LEU A 252 19.09 -17.27 -12.95
C LEU A 252 17.98 -16.45 -12.29
N GLN A 253 18.31 -15.62 -11.29
CA GLN A 253 17.36 -14.73 -10.66
C GLN A 253 16.94 -13.61 -11.61
N ASN A 254 17.89 -13.01 -12.32
CA ASN A 254 17.63 -11.96 -13.31
C ASN A 254 16.81 -12.51 -14.48
N GLU A 255 17.11 -13.71 -14.96
CA GLU A 255 16.33 -14.40 -16.00
C GLU A 255 14.88 -14.64 -15.56
N LEU A 256 14.65 -15.14 -14.34
CA LEU A 256 13.32 -15.29 -13.78
C LEU A 256 12.55 -13.95 -13.78
N GLU A 257 13.17 -12.89 -13.30
CA GLU A 257 12.53 -11.57 -13.21
C GLU A 257 12.27 -10.98 -14.59
N ALA A 258 13.23 -11.12 -15.51
CA ALA A 258 13.07 -10.67 -16.90
C ALA A 258 11.96 -11.43 -17.65
N SER A 259 11.75 -12.72 -17.33
CA SER A 259 10.70 -13.54 -17.93
C SER A 259 9.28 -13.22 -17.42
N PHE A 260 9.11 -12.30 -16.45
CA PHE A 260 7.79 -11.93 -15.94
C PHE A 260 6.99 -11.16 -17.00
N ILE A 261 5.81 -11.66 -17.35
CA ILE A 261 4.97 -11.12 -18.44
C ILE A 261 4.37 -9.74 -18.16
N TYR A 262 4.39 -9.29 -16.89
CA TYR A 262 3.86 -7.99 -16.50
C TYR A 262 5.01 -7.09 -16.04
N GLU A 263 4.83 -5.77 -16.19
CA GLU A 263 5.72 -4.81 -15.55
C GLU A 263 5.44 -4.75 -14.04
N ASP A 264 6.51 -4.70 -13.24
CA ASP A 264 6.37 -4.48 -11.81
C ASP A 264 5.82 -3.07 -11.52
N THR A 265 4.86 -2.98 -10.64
CA THR A 265 4.50 -1.68 -10.08
C THR A 265 5.62 -1.18 -9.16
N PRO A 266 5.74 0.14 -8.92
CA PRO A 266 6.76 0.67 -7.99
C PRO A 266 6.75 -0.02 -6.62
N ASP A 267 5.56 -0.35 -6.11
CA ASP A 267 5.42 -1.01 -4.82
C ASP A 267 5.80 -2.50 -4.88
N GLN A 268 5.52 -3.19 -5.99
CA GLN A 268 5.97 -4.58 -6.20
C GLN A 268 7.49 -4.66 -6.28
N TYR A 269 8.10 -3.74 -7.04
CA TYR A 269 9.54 -3.63 -7.12
C TYR A 269 10.17 -3.37 -5.75
N LYS A 270 9.66 -2.36 -5.02
CA LYS A 270 10.12 -2.05 -3.66
C LYS A 270 9.98 -3.23 -2.72
N ALA A 271 8.81 -3.90 -2.70
CA ALA A 271 8.58 -5.07 -1.86
C ALA A 271 9.54 -6.22 -2.20
N THR A 272 9.87 -6.42 -3.47
CA THR A 272 10.85 -7.42 -3.90
C THR A 272 12.25 -7.06 -3.41
N GLN A 273 12.67 -5.79 -3.55
CA GLN A 273 13.97 -5.34 -3.06
C GLN A 273 14.08 -5.44 -1.54
N ASP A 274 13.02 -5.06 -0.81
CA ASP A 274 12.96 -5.20 0.64
C ASP A 274 13.15 -6.66 1.09
N VAL A 275 12.48 -7.62 0.42
CA VAL A 275 12.59 -9.06 0.70
C VAL A 275 14.00 -9.57 0.42
N LYS A 276 14.59 -9.18 -0.73
CA LYS A 276 15.96 -9.57 -1.10
C LYS A 276 16.99 -9.05 -0.11
N ALA A 277 16.88 -7.77 0.27
CA ALA A 277 17.76 -7.15 1.25
C ALA A 277 17.71 -7.86 2.62
N ASP A 278 16.51 -8.24 3.07
CA ASP A 278 16.37 -9.01 4.31
C ASP A 278 17.02 -10.40 4.20
N MET A 279 16.81 -11.10 3.08
CA MET A 279 17.39 -12.43 2.84
C MET A 279 18.93 -12.39 2.73
N GLU A 280 19.51 -11.32 2.20
CA GLU A 280 20.96 -11.10 2.11
C GLU A 280 21.61 -10.70 3.45
N SER A 281 20.78 -10.39 4.44
CA SER A 281 21.23 -10.06 5.79
C SER A 281 21.59 -11.34 6.60
N GLU A 282 22.54 -11.24 7.52
CA GLU A 282 22.85 -12.32 8.47
C GLU A 282 21.72 -12.58 9.51
N ARG A 283 20.64 -11.82 9.44
CA ARG A 283 19.52 -11.89 10.41
C ARG A 283 18.32 -12.61 9.78
N PRO A 284 17.66 -13.53 10.51
CA PRO A 284 16.49 -14.22 9.96
C PRO A 284 15.37 -13.24 9.60
N MET A 285 14.95 -13.25 8.34
CA MET A 285 13.84 -12.44 7.85
C MET A 285 12.51 -12.80 8.53
N ASP A 286 11.69 -11.82 8.90
CA ASP A 286 10.27 -11.98 9.23
C ASP A 286 9.49 -10.81 8.63
N ARG A 287 9.20 -10.95 7.35
CA ARG A 287 8.55 -9.89 6.61
C ARG A 287 7.11 -10.24 6.26
N LEU A 288 6.22 -9.26 6.42
CA LEU A 288 4.84 -9.31 5.98
C LEU A 288 4.68 -8.50 4.70
N VAL A 289 4.23 -9.14 3.62
CA VAL A 289 3.85 -8.47 2.37
C VAL A 289 2.33 -8.38 2.32
N CYS A 290 1.83 -7.15 2.41
CA CYS A 290 0.41 -6.81 2.30
C CYS A 290 0.08 -6.25 0.93
N GLY A 291 -1.07 -6.59 0.38
CA GLY A 291 -1.58 -6.00 -0.86
C GLY A 291 -2.88 -6.65 -1.26
N ASP A 292 -3.74 -5.94 -1.96
CA ASP A 292 -5.04 -6.46 -2.38
C ASP A 292 -4.92 -7.75 -3.19
N VAL A 293 -6.05 -8.46 -3.32
CA VAL A 293 -6.10 -9.68 -4.13
C VAL A 293 -5.71 -9.34 -5.57
N GLY A 294 -4.76 -10.12 -6.15
CA GLY A 294 -4.27 -9.90 -7.52
C GLY A 294 -3.23 -8.77 -7.67
N PHE A 295 -2.64 -8.26 -6.58
CA PHE A 295 -1.56 -7.27 -6.63
C PHE A 295 -0.15 -7.89 -6.71
N GLY A 296 -0.04 -9.12 -7.17
CA GLY A 296 1.25 -9.76 -7.48
C GLY A 296 2.07 -10.26 -6.30
N LYS A 297 1.48 -10.37 -5.08
CA LYS A 297 2.17 -10.94 -3.90
C LYS A 297 2.84 -12.28 -4.16
N THR A 298 2.19 -13.14 -4.97
CA THR A 298 2.71 -14.46 -5.32
C THR A 298 4.00 -14.38 -6.14
N GLU A 299 4.15 -13.38 -7.01
CA GLU A 299 5.39 -13.18 -7.77
C GLU A 299 6.55 -12.80 -6.84
N VAL A 300 6.33 -11.94 -5.84
CA VAL A 300 7.34 -11.63 -4.81
C VAL A 300 7.77 -12.91 -4.07
N ALA A 301 6.80 -13.79 -3.75
CA ALA A 301 7.09 -15.08 -3.11
C ALA A 301 7.88 -16.04 -4.02
N ILE A 302 7.60 -16.08 -5.33
CA ILE A 302 8.33 -16.91 -6.29
C ILE A 302 9.78 -16.44 -6.41
N ARG A 303 10.01 -15.13 -6.47
CA ARG A 303 11.35 -14.54 -6.53
C ARG A 303 12.17 -14.86 -5.27
N ALA A 304 11.55 -14.75 -4.10
CA ALA A 304 12.18 -15.14 -2.83
C ALA A 304 12.49 -16.65 -2.79
N ALA A 305 11.55 -17.49 -3.26
CA ALA A 305 11.73 -18.94 -3.31
C ALA A 305 12.86 -19.35 -4.25
N MET A 306 12.96 -18.69 -5.42
CA MET A 306 14.05 -18.92 -6.37
C MET A 306 15.40 -18.56 -5.77
N LYS A 307 15.52 -17.39 -5.14
CA LYS A 307 16.73 -16.93 -4.46
C LYS A 307 17.22 -17.96 -3.44
N ALA A 308 16.31 -18.49 -2.62
CA ALA A 308 16.64 -19.51 -1.64
C ALA A 308 17.05 -20.85 -2.28
N ALA A 309 16.35 -21.26 -3.35
CA ALA A 309 16.64 -22.53 -4.04
C ALA A 309 18.00 -22.51 -4.76
N VAL A 310 18.39 -21.38 -5.35
CA VAL A 310 19.71 -21.21 -6.02
C VAL A 310 20.85 -21.38 -5.02
N ASP A 311 20.68 -20.90 -3.79
CA ASP A 311 21.67 -21.10 -2.71
C ASP A 311 21.59 -22.48 -2.04
N GLY A 312 20.86 -23.43 -2.64
CA GLY A 312 20.74 -24.81 -2.16
C GLY A 312 19.90 -25.00 -0.93
N LYS A 313 19.10 -23.96 -0.51
CA LYS A 313 18.17 -24.07 0.60
C LYS A 313 16.79 -24.54 0.14
N GLN A 314 16.15 -25.33 0.98
CA GLN A 314 14.78 -25.76 0.71
C GLN A 314 13.76 -24.70 1.12
N VAL A 315 12.66 -24.62 0.38
CA VAL A 315 11.56 -23.68 0.60
C VAL A 315 10.27 -24.43 0.88
N ALA A 316 9.57 -24.05 1.95
CA ALA A 316 8.24 -24.54 2.26
C ALA A 316 7.20 -23.43 2.05
N VAL A 317 6.23 -23.66 1.16
CA VAL A 317 5.11 -22.73 0.90
C VAL A 317 3.85 -23.28 1.54
N LEU A 318 3.43 -22.63 2.62
CA LEU A 318 2.30 -23.05 3.43
C LEU A 318 1.05 -22.26 3.06
N VAL A 319 -0.02 -22.95 2.70
CA VAL A 319 -1.29 -22.36 2.32
C VAL A 319 -2.47 -23.00 3.07
N PRO A 320 -3.60 -22.29 3.28
CA PRO A 320 -4.69 -22.78 4.13
C PRO A 320 -5.50 -23.93 3.52
N THR A 321 -5.62 -23.99 2.19
CA THR A 321 -6.48 -24.97 1.52
C THR A 321 -5.74 -25.79 0.47
N THR A 322 -6.26 -26.99 0.18
CA THR A 322 -5.70 -27.92 -0.82
C THR A 322 -5.75 -27.34 -2.23
N ILE A 323 -6.79 -26.59 -2.54
CA ILE A 323 -6.99 -25.97 -3.86
C ILE A 323 -5.98 -24.86 -4.08
N LEU A 324 -5.81 -23.99 -3.08
CA LEU A 324 -4.79 -22.95 -3.15
C LEU A 324 -3.39 -23.54 -3.27
N ALA A 325 -3.11 -24.67 -2.58
CA ALA A 325 -1.85 -25.38 -2.72
C ALA A 325 -1.64 -25.91 -4.15
N PHE A 326 -2.68 -26.41 -4.79
CA PHE A 326 -2.62 -26.85 -6.18
C PHE A 326 -2.40 -25.69 -7.16
N GLN A 327 -3.10 -24.58 -6.97
CA GLN A 327 -2.91 -23.37 -7.81
C GLN A 327 -1.50 -22.78 -7.65
N HIS A 328 -1.00 -22.64 -6.43
CA HIS A 328 0.39 -22.22 -6.21
C HIS A 328 1.38 -23.21 -6.85
N PHE A 329 1.15 -24.51 -6.71
CA PHE A 329 2.00 -25.50 -7.34
C PHE A 329 2.03 -25.33 -8.87
N LYS A 330 0.87 -25.11 -9.50
CA LYS A 330 0.78 -24.86 -10.94
C LYS A 330 1.53 -23.58 -11.33
N THR A 331 1.27 -22.47 -10.62
CA THR A 331 1.90 -21.17 -10.89
C THR A 331 3.42 -21.23 -10.70
N PHE A 332 3.91 -21.81 -9.60
CA PHE A 332 5.35 -21.96 -9.35
C PHE A 332 5.99 -22.88 -10.40
N SER A 333 5.35 -24.01 -10.74
CA SER A 333 5.88 -24.92 -11.75
C SER A 333 5.94 -24.29 -13.15
N GLU A 334 4.96 -23.47 -13.50
CA GLU A 334 4.94 -22.76 -14.77
C GLU A 334 6.00 -21.66 -14.82
N ARG A 335 6.17 -20.89 -13.73
CA ARG A 335 7.15 -19.80 -13.66
C ARG A 335 8.59 -20.29 -13.59
N LEU A 336 8.82 -21.46 -12.98
CA LEU A 336 10.15 -22.03 -12.77
C LEU A 336 10.47 -23.16 -13.75
N ARG A 337 9.66 -23.33 -14.83
CA ARG A 337 9.75 -24.46 -15.76
C ARG A 337 11.15 -24.58 -16.38
N ASP A 338 11.69 -23.45 -16.81
CA ASP A 338 12.94 -23.42 -17.59
C ASP A 338 14.18 -23.24 -16.68
N LEU A 339 13.99 -23.30 -15.37
CA LEU A 339 15.03 -23.10 -14.35
C LEU A 339 15.32 -24.42 -13.62
N PRO A 340 16.55 -24.63 -13.13
CA PRO A 340 16.99 -25.90 -12.52
C PRO A 340 16.46 -26.07 -11.08
N VAL A 341 15.17 -25.86 -10.86
CA VAL A 341 14.52 -25.92 -9.54
C VAL A 341 13.35 -26.90 -9.56
N LYS A 342 13.34 -27.82 -8.61
CA LYS A 342 12.31 -28.87 -8.52
C LYS A 342 11.23 -28.49 -7.53
N VAL A 343 10.02 -28.24 -8.05
CA VAL A 343 8.83 -27.92 -7.27
C VAL A 343 8.02 -29.20 -7.00
N ALA A 344 7.63 -29.41 -5.76
CA ALA A 344 6.77 -30.53 -5.35
C ALA A 344 5.52 -30.06 -4.62
N TYR A 345 4.52 -30.91 -4.58
CA TYR A 345 3.22 -30.62 -3.99
C TYR A 345 2.85 -31.69 -2.95
N LEU A 346 2.39 -31.25 -1.78
CA LEU A 346 2.03 -32.15 -0.69
C LEU A 346 0.72 -31.72 -0.02
N ASN A 347 -0.32 -32.54 -0.16
CA ASN A 347 -1.59 -32.35 0.53
C ASN A 347 -2.16 -33.69 1.03
N ARG A 348 -3.37 -33.69 1.62
CA ARG A 348 -4.04 -34.88 2.13
C ARG A 348 -4.42 -35.90 1.04
N PHE A 349 -4.50 -35.47 -0.21
CA PHE A 349 -4.91 -36.29 -1.35
C PHE A 349 -3.72 -36.95 -2.08
N VAL A 350 -2.52 -36.45 -1.84
CA VAL A 350 -1.30 -37.11 -2.33
C VAL A 350 -1.01 -38.30 -1.44
N THR A 351 -1.23 -39.50 -1.96
CA THR A 351 -1.13 -40.76 -1.18
C THR A 351 -0.16 -41.75 -1.82
N GLY A 352 0.17 -42.83 -1.08
CA GLY A 352 0.97 -43.93 -1.57
C GLY A 352 2.38 -43.56 -2.03
N ALA A 353 2.79 -44.06 -3.17
CA ALA A 353 4.13 -43.92 -3.74
C ALA A 353 4.51 -42.48 -4.02
N LYS A 354 3.55 -41.64 -4.46
CA LYS A 354 3.78 -40.21 -4.74
C LYS A 354 4.14 -39.46 -3.48
N LYS A 355 3.41 -39.69 -2.38
CA LYS A 355 3.70 -39.06 -1.08
C LYS A 355 5.07 -39.45 -0.57
N LYS A 356 5.40 -40.76 -0.64
CA LYS A 356 6.70 -41.29 -0.23
C LYS A 356 7.82 -40.66 -1.05
N ALA A 357 7.68 -40.54 -2.37
CA ALA A 357 8.67 -39.93 -3.25
C ALA A 357 8.94 -38.47 -2.91
N VAL A 358 7.91 -37.68 -2.58
CA VAL A 358 8.07 -36.29 -2.14
C VAL A 358 8.79 -36.20 -0.81
N LEU A 359 8.42 -37.05 0.18
CA LEU A 359 9.06 -37.08 1.51
C LEU A 359 10.53 -37.49 1.42
N ASP A 360 10.83 -38.54 0.66
CA ASP A 360 12.20 -38.99 0.42
C ASP A 360 13.02 -37.94 -0.33
N GLY A 361 12.39 -37.26 -1.28
CA GLY A 361 12.98 -36.11 -2.02
C GLY A 361 13.30 -34.93 -1.12
N LEU A 362 12.45 -34.59 -0.15
CA LEU A 362 12.71 -33.55 0.84
C LEU A 362 13.88 -33.91 1.75
N LYS A 363 13.89 -35.15 2.24
CA LYS A 363 14.98 -35.66 3.11
C LYS A 363 16.33 -35.73 2.39
N SER A 364 16.34 -36.11 1.11
CA SER A 364 17.57 -36.17 0.29
C SER A 364 18.01 -34.84 -0.24
N GLY A 365 17.16 -33.80 -0.26
CA GLY A 365 17.41 -32.49 -0.87
C GLY A 365 17.25 -32.49 -2.39
N GLN A 366 16.49 -33.44 -2.96
CA GLN A 366 16.15 -33.46 -4.39
C GLN A 366 14.93 -32.58 -4.73
N VAL A 367 14.17 -32.17 -3.72
CA VAL A 367 13.05 -31.25 -3.84
C VAL A 367 13.47 -29.93 -3.20
N ASP A 368 13.50 -28.88 -4.02
CA ASP A 368 13.90 -27.54 -3.59
C ASP A 368 12.74 -26.75 -3.00
N ILE A 369 11.57 -26.82 -3.64
CA ILE A 369 10.38 -26.08 -3.19
C ILE A 369 9.24 -27.07 -2.98
N VAL A 370 8.65 -27.07 -1.77
CA VAL A 370 7.45 -27.86 -1.47
C VAL A 370 6.28 -26.93 -1.14
N ILE A 371 5.15 -27.15 -1.82
CA ILE A 371 3.92 -26.40 -1.62
C ILE A 371 2.87 -27.31 -0.98
N GLY A 372 2.23 -26.84 0.08
CA GLY A 372 1.22 -27.67 0.73
C GLY A 372 0.46 -26.98 1.86
N THR A 373 -0.40 -27.76 2.50
CA THR A 373 -1.22 -27.30 3.62
C THR A 373 -0.52 -27.53 4.96
N HIS A 374 -1.24 -27.40 6.07
CA HIS A 374 -0.74 -27.62 7.44
C HIS A 374 0.04 -28.94 7.65
N GLN A 375 0.00 -29.85 6.70
CA GLN A 375 0.83 -31.05 6.75
C GLN A 375 2.33 -30.73 6.72
N LEU A 376 2.75 -29.67 6.04
CA LEU A 376 4.17 -29.27 5.95
C LEU A 376 4.81 -28.95 7.31
N VAL A 377 4.00 -28.52 8.28
CA VAL A 377 4.47 -28.25 9.65
C VAL A 377 4.35 -29.46 10.59
N ASN A 378 4.17 -30.66 10.03
CA ASN A 378 4.16 -31.88 10.84
C ASN A 378 5.59 -32.27 11.21
N PRO A 379 5.92 -32.53 12.49
CA PRO A 379 7.26 -32.96 12.93
C PRO A 379 7.81 -34.20 12.26
N LYS A 380 6.95 -35.02 11.61
CA LYS A 380 7.35 -36.23 10.86
C LYS A 380 7.95 -35.92 9.48
N ILE A 381 7.87 -34.67 9.01
CA ILE A 381 8.49 -34.26 7.74
C ILE A 381 9.90 -33.80 8.05
N GLU A 382 10.86 -34.48 7.47
CA GLU A 382 12.28 -34.16 7.58
C GLU A 382 12.71 -33.38 6.35
N TYR A 383 13.16 -32.15 6.56
CA TYR A 383 13.82 -31.33 5.54
C TYR A 383 15.33 -31.55 5.68
N LYS A 384 16.04 -31.57 4.54
CA LYS A 384 17.50 -31.63 4.57
C LYS A 384 18.10 -30.30 5.05
N ASP A 385 17.63 -29.18 4.49
CA ASP A 385 18.09 -27.84 4.85
C ASP A 385 17.01 -26.79 4.50
N LEU A 386 16.02 -26.61 5.37
CA LEU A 386 14.95 -25.65 5.18
C LEU A 386 15.45 -24.24 5.52
N GLY A 387 15.53 -23.36 4.52
CA GLY A 387 16.00 -21.98 4.66
C GLY A 387 14.88 -20.94 4.63
N LEU A 388 13.82 -21.17 3.85
CA LEU A 388 12.73 -20.19 3.69
C LEU A 388 11.37 -20.83 3.92
N LEU A 389 10.55 -20.17 4.75
CA LEU A 389 9.15 -20.50 4.99
C LEU A 389 8.26 -19.39 4.44
N ILE A 390 7.46 -19.68 3.43
CA ILE A 390 6.45 -18.77 2.89
C ILE A 390 5.09 -19.16 3.44
N VAL A 391 4.35 -18.22 4.02
CA VAL A 391 3.03 -18.46 4.60
C VAL A 391 2.02 -17.55 3.93
N ASP A 392 1.09 -18.12 3.17
CA ASP A 392 0.01 -17.35 2.58
C ASP A 392 -1.24 -17.40 3.46
N GLU A 393 -1.89 -16.24 3.64
CA GLU A 393 -3.11 -16.06 4.44
C GLU A 393 -3.02 -16.66 5.85
N GLU A 394 -1.96 -16.32 6.60
CA GLU A 394 -1.68 -16.85 7.95
C GLU A 394 -2.89 -16.83 8.90
N HIS A 395 -3.77 -15.86 8.73
CA HIS A 395 -4.94 -15.69 9.59
C HIS A 395 -5.94 -16.84 9.50
N LYS A 396 -5.98 -17.57 8.38
CA LYS A 396 -6.85 -18.72 8.16
C LYS A 396 -6.41 -19.97 8.89
N PHE A 397 -5.20 -20.00 9.46
CA PHE A 397 -4.71 -21.16 10.21
C PHE A 397 -5.21 -21.15 11.67
N GLY A 398 -5.58 -22.34 12.16
CA GLY A 398 -5.95 -22.55 13.56
C GLY A 398 -4.79 -22.38 14.54
N VAL A 399 -5.10 -22.19 15.83
CA VAL A 399 -4.14 -21.92 16.90
C VAL A 399 -3.01 -22.98 16.95
N GLY A 400 -3.34 -24.27 16.88
CA GLY A 400 -2.35 -25.34 16.96
C GLY A 400 -1.35 -25.37 15.78
N VAL A 401 -1.73 -24.86 14.59
CA VAL A 401 -0.80 -24.70 13.46
C VAL A 401 0.09 -23.48 13.68
N LYS A 402 -0.49 -22.37 14.20
CA LYS A 402 0.27 -21.15 14.52
C LYS A 402 1.35 -21.40 15.58
N ASP A 403 1.07 -22.23 16.57
CA ASP A 403 2.08 -22.58 17.61
C ASP A 403 3.23 -23.40 17.01
N LYS A 404 2.94 -24.35 16.13
CA LYS A 404 3.99 -25.10 15.40
C LYS A 404 4.81 -24.19 14.47
N LEU A 405 4.15 -23.22 13.83
CA LEU A 405 4.84 -22.23 13.00
C LEU A 405 5.82 -21.36 13.81
N LYS A 406 5.47 -20.99 15.05
CA LYS A 406 6.40 -20.23 15.92
C LYS A 406 7.72 -20.96 16.14
N THR A 407 7.67 -22.28 16.36
CA THR A 407 8.86 -23.11 16.56
C THR A 407 9.72 -23.21 15.29
N LEU A 408 9.09 -23.38 14.13
CA LEU A 408 9.80 -23.42 12.84
C LEU A 408 10.44 -22.08 12.48
N ARG A 409 9.77 -20.96 12.79
CA ARG A 409 10.22 -19.59 12.48
C ARG A 409 11.45 -19.14 13.27
N GLU A 410 11.85 -19.86 14.31
CA GLU A 410 12.91 -19.39 15.20
C GLU A 410 14.26 -19.20 14.50
N ASN A 411 14.57 -20.00 13.47
CA ASN A 411 15.89 -20.00 12.81
C ASN A 411 15.79 -19.98 11.28
N ILE A 412 14.62 -19.70 10.70
CA ILE A 412 14.36 -19.77 9.25
C ILE A 412 13.75 -18.47 8.80
N ASP A 413 14.16 -17.99 7.64
CA ASP A 413 13.53 -16.85 7.01
C ASP A 413 12.05 -17.07 6.76
N THR A 414 11.24 -16.10 7.13
CA THR A 414 9.80 -16.21 7.01
C THR A 414 9.24 -15.04 6.22
N LEU A 415 8.56 -15.37 5.13
CA LEU A 415 7.80 -14.44 4.31
C LEU A 415 6.31 -14.72 4.47
N THR A 416 5.56 -13.78 5.00
CA THR A 416 4.10 -13.91 5.16
C THR A 416 3.39 -13.04 4.13
N LEU A 417 2.41 -13.62 3.42
CA LEU A 417 1.58 -12.91 2.45
C LEU A 417 0.16 -12.74 3.01
N THR A 418 -0.48 -11.60 2.77
CA THR A 418 -1.89 -11.41 3.10
C THR A 418 -2.57 -10.43 2.16
N ALA A 419 -3.83 -10.72 1.79
CA ALA A 419 -4.65 -9.82 1.00
C ALA A 419 -5.34 -8.75 1.85
N THR A 420 -5.62 -9.06 3.11
CA THR A 420 -6.24 -8.12 4.06
C THR A 420 -5.37 -8.04 5.30
N PRO A 421 -4.74 -6.90 5.57
CA PRO A 421 -4.07 -6.72 6.84
C PRO A 421 -5.12 -6.84 7.95
N ILE A 422 -5.12 -7.99 8.66
CA ILE A 422 -5.93 -8.08 9.86
C ILE A 422 -5.35 -7.08 10.86
N PRO A 423 -6.19 -6.33 11.58
CA PRO A 423 -5.74 -5.34 12.55
C PRO A 423 -4.67 -5.82 13.53
N ARG A 424 -4.70 -7.09 13.96
CA ARG A 424 -3.63 -7.68 14.79
C ARG A 424 -2.29 -7.77 14.05
N THR A 425 -2.28 -8.31 12.84
CA THR A 425 -1.06 -8.49 12.05
C THR A 425 -0.46 -7.14 11.66
N LEU A 426 -1.34 -6.20 11.30
CA LEU A 426 -0.99 -4.82 11.02
C LEU A 426 -0.41 -4.14 12.28
N GLN A 427 -1.02 -4.35 13.44
CA GLN A 427 -0.56 -3.81 14.70
C GLN A 427 0.81 -4.38 15.10
N PHE A 428 1.06 -5.69 14.92
CA PHE A 428 2.38 -6.30 15.15
C PHE A 428 3.46 -5.71 14.23
N SER A 429 3.11 -5.41 12.97
CA SER A 429 4.03 -4.78 12.01
C SER A 429 4.24 -3.29 12.32
N LEU A 430 3.18 -2.56 12.67
CA LEU A 430 3.28 -1.16 13.10
C LEU A 430 4.06 -1.02 14.41
N MET A 431 4.08 -2.03 15.27
CA MET A 431 4.87 -2.09 16.51
C MET A 431 6.34 -2.51 16.28
N ALA A 432 6.81 -2.49 15.02
CA ALA A 432 8.16 -2.96 14.67
C ALA A 432 8.47 -4.40 15.11
N ALA A 433 7.44 -5.23 15.33
CA ALA A 433 7.61 -6.65 15.65
C ALA A 433 7.79 -7.51 14.39
N ARG A 434 7.50 -6.96 13.20
CA ARG A 434 7.71 -7.55 11.87
C ARG A 434 7.98 -6.45 10.87
N ASP A 435 8.87 -6.73 9.92
CA ASP A 435 9.09 -5.86 8.78
C ASP A 435 7.88 -5.92 7.83
N LEU A 436 7.46 -4.77 7.28
CA LEU A 436 6.24 -4.63 6.50
C LEU A 436 6.53 -4.01 5.12
N SER A 437 6.06 -4.67 4.07
CA SER A 437 5.98 -4.10 2.73
C SER A 437 4.53 -4.06 2.26
N VAL A 438 4.06 -2.91 1.80
CA VAL A 438 2.67 -2.71 1.38
C VAL A 438 2.61 -2.40 -0.12
N ILE A 439 1.88 -3.23 -0.87
CA ILE A 439 1.63 -3.03 -2.30
C ILE A 439 0.28 -2.34 -2.44
N LYS A 440 0.30 -1.02 -2.67
CA LYS A 440 -0.89 -0.17 -2.84
C LYS A 440 -1.22 0.10 -4.31
N THR A 441 -0.21 0.12 -5.16
CA THR A 441 -0.36 0.41 -6.58
C THR A 441 -0.94 -0.80 -7.32
N PRO A 442 -2.12 -0.68 -7.96
CA PRO A 442 -2.69 -1.78 -8.72
C PRO A 442 -1.86 -2.10 -9.96
N PRO A 443 -1.85 -3.36 -10.43
CA PRO A 443 -1.28 -3.70 -11.72
C PRO A 443 -1.91 -2.90 -12.86
N PRO A 444 -1.17 -2.59 -13.93
CA PRO A 444 -1.70 -1.89 -15.09
C PRO A 444 -2.86 -2.69 -15.72
N ASN A 445 -3.81 -1.99 -16.34
CA ASN A 445 -4.99 -2.55 -17.03
C ASN A 445 -6.02 -3.27 -16.15
N ARG A 446 -5.91 -3.19 -14.83
CA ARG A 446 -6.95 -3.71 -13.94
C ARG A 446 -8.02 -2.66 -13.71
N GLN A 447 -9.30 -3.07 -13.86
CA GLN A 447 -10.44 -2.21 -13.59
C GLN A 447 -10.99 -2.47 -12.18
N PRO A 448 -11.51 -1.45 -11.48
CA PRO A 448 -12.22 -1.66 -10.22
C PRO A 448 -13.49 -2.48 -10.48
N VAL A 449 -13.89 -3.26 -9.46
CA VAL A 449 -15.10 -4.06 -9.52
C VAL A 449 -16.30 -3.16 -9.24
N ASP A 450 -17.24 -3.07 -10.20
CA ASP A 450 -18.49 -2.32 -10.04
C ASP A 450 -19.32 -3.01 -8.96
N THR A 451 -19.41 -2.36 -7.80
CA THR A 451 -20.06 -2.92 -6.61
C THR A 451 -21.37 -2.23 -6.36
N GLN A 452 -22.46 -3.00 -6.34
CA GLN A 452 -23.83 -2.47 -6.21
C GLN A 452 -24.57 -3.17 -5.08
N LEU A 453 -25.22 -2.38 -4.22
CA LEU A 453 -26.13 -2.88 -3.21
C LEU A 453 -27.54 -2.96 -3.78
N VAL A 454 -28.12 -4.16 -3.81
CA VAL A 454 -29.40 -4.44 -4.46
C VAL A 454 -30.33 -5.23 -3.54
N GLY A 455 -31.65 -5.03 -3.69
CA GLY A 455 -32.64 -5.92 -3.10
C GLY A 455 -32.70 -7.27 -3.83
N PHE A 456 -33.21 -8.31 -3.15
CA PHE A 456 -33.43 -9.59 -3.82
C PHE A 456 -34.44 -9.44 -4.94
N ASN A 457 -34.02 -9.71 -6.19
CA ASN A 457 -34.85 -9.71 -7.38
C ASN A 457 -34.34 -10.76 -8.36
N GLU A 458 -35.17 -11.72 -8.77
CA GLU A 458 -34.84 -12.78 -9.72
C GLU A 458 -34.38 -12.24 -11.08
N GLU A 459 -34.86 -11.07 -11.52
CA GLU A 459 -34.44 -10.43 -12.77
C GLU A 459 -32.97 -10.05 -12.74
N ILE A 460 -32.47 -9.51 -11.61
CA ILE A 460 -31.04 -9.17 -11.46
C ILE A 460 -30.16 -10.41 -11.61
N PHE A 461 -30.57 -11.53 -11.01
CA PHE A 461 -29.84 -12.80 -11.15
C PHE A 461 -29.82 -13.26 -12.61
N ARG A 462 -30.99 -13.27 -13.27
CA ARG A 462 -31.11 -13.65 -14.69
C ARG A 462 -30.21 -12.78 -15.56
N ASP A 463 -30.38 -11.47 -15.45
CA ASP A 463 -29.70 -10.51 -16.35
C ASP A 463 -28.18 -10.52 -16.14
N ALA A 464 -27.69 -10.62 -14.89
CA ALA A 464 -26.28 -10.74 -14.56
C ALA A 464 -25.67 -12.04 -15.12
N ILE A 465 -26.37 -13.17 -14.99
CA ILE A 465 -25.90 -14.47 -15.51
C ILE A 465 -25.90 -14.45 -17.04
N MET A 466 -26.98 -14.01 -17.67
CA MET A 466 -27.07 -13.95 -19.13
C MET A 466 -26.01 -13.03 -19.74
N TYR A 467 -25.80 -11.86 -19.15
CA TYR A 467 -24.76 -10.93 -19.58
C TYR A 467 -23.36 -11.55 -19.53
N GLU A 468 -23.07 -12.28 -18.46
CA GLU A 468 -21.77 -12.94 -18.31
C GLU A 468 -21.59 -14.10 -19.29
N MET A 469 -22.61 -14.94 -19.47
CA MET A 469 -22.59 -16.04 -20.42
C MET A 469 -22.43 -15.57 -21.88
N GLN A 470 -23.09 -14.46 -22.25
CA GLN A 470 -22.98 -13.90 -23.61
C GLN A 470 -21.55 -13.47 -23.97
N ARG A 471 -20.77 -13.02 -22.99
CA ARG A 471 -19.35 -12.67 -23.20
C ARG A 471 -18.38 -13.82 -22.89
N GLY A 472 -18.91 -15.03 -22.67
CA GLY A 472 -18.13 -16.24 -22.41
C GLY A 472 -17.46 -16.25 -21.03
N GLY A 473 -18.00 -15.52 -20.06
CA GLY A 473 -17.50 -15.48 -18.69
C GLY A 473 -18.27 -16.41 -17.75
N GLN A 474 -17.89 -16.39 -16.47
CA GLN A 474 -18.45 -17.25 -15.43
C GLN A 474 -18.95 -16.42 -14.25
N VAL A 475 -19.91 -16.97 -13.49
CA VAL A 475 -20.59 -16.29 -12.38
C VAL A 475 -20.42 -17.05 -11.08
N TYR A 476 -20.07 -16.34 -10.00
CA TYR A 476 -20.18 -16.83 -8.64
C TYR A 476 -21.50 -16.40 -8.01
N ILE A 477 -22.16 -17.33 -7.31
CA ILE A 477 -23.29 -17.02 -6.43
C ILE A 477 -22.96 -17.54 -5.04
N ILE A 478 -22.89 -16.63 -4.07
CA ILE A 478 -22.56 -16.97 -2.69
C ILE A 478 -23.81 -16.94 -1.83
N HIS A 479 -24.00 -18.00 -1.07
CA HIS A 479 -25.07 -18.06 -0.09
C HIS A 479 -24.60 -18.76 1.20
N ASN A 480 -24.91 -18.18 2.36
CA ASN A 480 -24.34 -18.60 3.64
C ASN A 480 -24.93 -19.91 4.24
N ARG A 481 -26.00 -20.46 3.65
CA ARG A 481 -26.72 -21.61 4.20
C ARG A 481 -26.65 -22.81 3.26
N VAL A 482 -26.00 -23.90 3.70
CA VAL A 482 -25.85 -25.12 2.89
C VAL A 482 -27.20 -25.71 2.48
N GLN A 483 -28.22 -25.66 3.37
CA GLN A 483 -29.53 -26.24 3.14
C GLN A 483 -30.29 -25.65 1.96
N SER A 484 -30.14 -24.34 1.72
CA SER A 484 -30.85 -23.61 0.66
C SER A 484 -30.01 -23.41 -0.61
N LEU A 485 -28.77 -23.96 -0.70
CA LEU A 485 -27.97 -23.88 -1.93
C LEU A 485 -28.66 -24.56 -3.11
N LYS A 486 -29.32 -25.69 -2.87
CA LYS A 486 -30.07 -26.42 -3.91
C LYS A 486 -31.25 -25.60 -4.45
N ASP A 487 -31.92 -24.84 -3.57
CA ASP A 487 -33.05 -24.00 -3.97
C ASP A 487 -32.57 -22.84 -4.85
N ILE A 488 -31.44 -22.22 -4.50
CA ILE A 488 -30.82 -21.17 -5.31
C ILE A 488 -30.35 -21.72 -6.66
N ALA A 489 -29.70 -22.87 -6.67
CA ALA A 489 -29.27 -23.50 -7.94
C ALA A 489 -30.48 -23.88 -8.81
N GLY A 490 -31.57 -24.38 -8.22
CA GLY A 490 -32.83 -24.66 -8.91
C GLY A 490 -33.49 -23.37 -9.43
N MET A 491 -33.46 -22.27 -8.71
CA MET A 491 -33.89 -20.96 -9.15
C MET A 491 -33.07 -20.51 -10.37
N VAL A 492 -31.76 -20.59 -10.32
CA VAL A 492 -30.87 -20.22 -11.45
C VAL A 492 -31.17 -21.05 -12.68
N GLN A 493 -31.31 -22.38 -12.53
CA GLN A 493 -31.64 -23.27 -13.65
C GLN A 493 -32.99 -22.99 -14.26
N ARG A 494 -33.99 -22.54 -13.46
CA ARG A 494 -35.29 -22.10 -13.95
C ARG A 494 -35.22 -20.77 -14.71
N LEU A 495 -34.42 -19.81 -14.20
CA LEU A 495 -34.26 -18.47 -14.79
C LEU A 495 -33.43 -18.48 -16.09
N VAL A 496 -32.40 -19.32 -16.13
CA VAL A 496 -31.50 -19.47 -17.26
C VAL A 496 -31.28 -20.96 -17.53
N PRO A 497 -32.19 -21.61 -18.28
CA PRO A 497 -32.16 -23.06 -18.53
C PRO A 497 -30.88 -23.57 -19.18
N ASP A 498 -30.24 -22.73 -20.00
CA ASP A 498 -29.00 -23.07 -20.71
C ASP A 498 -27.73 -22.99 -19.84
N ALA A 499 -27.82 -22.46 -18.62
CA ALA A 499 -26.69 -22.31 -17.73
C ALA A 499 -26.28 -23.65 -17.11
N ARG A 500 -25.02 -24.00 -17.18
CA ARG A 500 -24.43 -25.17 -16.50
C ARG A 500 -24.09 -24.77 -15.07
N VAL A 501 -24.87 -25.23 -14.10
CA VAL A 501 -24.77 -24.85 -12.69
C VAL A 501 -24.06 -25.94 -11.89
N ALA A 502 -23.04 -25.53 -11.13
CA ALA A 502 -22.37 -26.38 -10.14
C ALA A 502 -22.65 -25.88 -8.73
N ILE A 503 -22.66 -26.79 -7.77
CA ILE A 503 -22.83 -26.49 -6.35
C ILE A 503 -21.59 -26.94 -5.57
N GLY A 504 -21.13 -26.09 -4.63
CA GLY A 504 -20.00 -26.41 -3.76
C GLY A 504 -20.17 -25.93 -2.33
N HIS A 505 -19.90 -26.76 -1.34
CA HIS A 505 -19.94 -26.38 0.08
C HIS A 505 -18.98 -27.20 0.93
N GLY A 506 -18.62 -26.68 2.11
CA GLY A 506 -17.62 -27.28 2.99
C GLY A 506 -18.00 -28.63 3.63
N GLN A 507 -19.25 -29.08 3.50
CA GLN A 507 -19.72 -30.41 3.98
C GLN A 507 -19.61 -31.49 2.92
N MET A 508 -19.27 -31.17 1.66
CA MET A 508 -19.00 -32.16 0.59
C MET A 508 -17.73 -32.91 0.90
N ASP A 509 -17.65 -34.14 0.33
CA ASP A 509 -16.36 -34.87 0.34
C ASP A 509 -15.28 -33.99 -0.35
N GLY A 510 -14.11 -33.95 0.24
CA GLY A 510 -13.07 -33.06 -0.24
C GLY A 510 -12.60 -33.36 -1.66
N LYS A 511 -12.67 -34.61 -2.13
CA LYS A 511 -12.31 -34.97 -3.51
C LYS A 511 -13.39 -34.53 -4.50
N GLU A 512 -14.65 -34.68 -4.11
CA GLU A 512 -15.80 -34.24 -4.91
C GLU A 512 -15.78 -32.72 -5.08
N LEU A 513 -15.57 -32.01 -3.98
CA LEU A 513 -15.44 -30.54 -4.03
C LEU A 513 -14.28 -30.08 -4.92
N GLU A 514 -13.12 -30.73 -4.81
CA GLU A 514 -11.95 -30.43 -5.64
C GLU A 514 -12.23 -30.67 -7.11
N ALA A 515 -12.89 -31.79 -7.47
CA ALA A 515 -13.26 -32.11 -8.84
C ALA A 515 -14.21 -31.03 -9.43
N VAL A 516 -15.26 -30.66 -8.69
CA VAL A 516 -16.21 -29.63 -9.13
C VAL A 516 -15.53 -28.28 -9.31
N LEU A 517 -14.60 -27.91 -8.44
CA LEU A 517 -13.87 -26.64 -8.54
C LEU A 517 -12.90 -26.64 -9.71
N LEU A 518 -12.21 -27.73 -9.99
CA LEU A 518 -11.36 -27.88 -11.18
C LEU A 518 -12.19 -27.81 -12.46
N ASP A 519 -13.33 -28.48 -12.51
CA ASP A 519 -14.24 -28.41 -13.65
C ASP A 519 -14.79 -27.00 -13.86
N PHE A 520 -15.01 -26.21 -12.80
CA PHE A 520 -15.40 -24.80 -12.92
C PHE A 520 -14.23 -23.95 -13.44
N ILE A 521 -13.00 -24.15 -12.95
CA ILE A 521 -11.81 -23.46 -13.46
C ILE A 521 -11.60 -23.74 -14.95
N ASP A 522 -11.84 -24.97 -15.40
CA ASP A 522 -11.73 -25.40 -16.79
C ASP A 522 -12.90 -24.91 -17.67
N GLY A 523 -13.87 -24.15 -17.12
CA GLY A 523 -14.99 -23.60 -17.88
C GLY A 523 -16.11 -24.61 -18.24
N ARG A 524 -16.16 -25.75 -17.55
CA ARG A 524 -17.24 -26.75 -17.75
C ARG A 524 -18.58 -26.31 -17.17
N TYR A 525 -18.55 -25.36 -16.22
CA TYR A 525 -19.71 -24.75 -15.61
C TYR A 525 -19.72 -23.24 -15.81
N ASP A 526 -20.89 -22.67 -16.02
CA ASP A 526 -21.08 -21.24 -16.23
C ASP A 526 -21.36 -20.51 -14.91
N VAL A 527 -22.05 -21.20 -13.98
CA VAL A 527 -22.44 -20.66 -12.68
C VAL A 527 -21.99 -21.59 -11.56
N PHE A 528 -21.32 -21.06 -10.56
CA PHE A 528 -20.92 -21.77 -9.35
C PHE A 528 -21.65 -21.23 -8.13
N VAL A 529 -22.56 -22.00 -7.58
CA VAL A 529 -23.33 -21.68 -6.36
C VAL A 529 -22.62 -22.28 -5.15
N SER A 530 -22.17 -21.45 -4.22
CA SER A 530 -21.38 -21.96 -3.12
C SER A 530 -21.59 -21.22 -1.79
N THR A 531 -21.09 -21.80 -0.71
CA THR A 531 -20.86 -21.10 0.56
C THR A 531 -19.57 -20.28 0.48
N THR A 532 -19.06 -19.79 1.62
CA THR A 532 -17.80 -19.01 1.72
C THR A 532 -16.52 -19.74 1.27
N ILE A 533 -16.62 -20.95 0.74
CA ILE A 533 -15.44 -21.74 0.33
C ILE A 533 -14.57 -21.02 -0.71
N ILE A 534 -15.14 -20.16 -1.55
CA ILE A 534 -14.38 -19.38 -2.54
C ILE A 534 -13.53 -18.27 -1.93
N GLU A 535 -13.84 -17.85 -0.71
CA GLU A 535 -13.04 -16.89 0.06
C GLU A 535 -11.57 -17.36 0.21
N SER A 536 -11.35 -18.66 0.18
CA SER A 536 -10.06 -19.32 0.47
C SER A 536 -9.05 -19.32 -0.69
N GLY A 537 -8.98 -18.28 -1.50
CA GLY A 537 -7.87 -18.10 -2.44
C GLY A 537 -8.10 -18.59 -3.87
N LEU A 538 -9.29 -19.08 -4.23
CA LEU A 538 -9.59 -19.57 -5.58
C LEU A 538 -9.40 -18.47 -6.64
N ASP A 539 -8.59 -18.76 -7.65
CA ASP A 539 -8.37 -17.89 -8.81
C ASP A 539 -9.02 -18.48 -10.06
N VAL A 540 -10.05 -17.79 -10.57
CA VAL A 540 -10.72 -18.13 -11.83
C VAL A 540 -10.74 -16.90 -12.71
N PRO A 541 -9.78 -16.76 -13.64
CA PRO A 541 -9.63 -15.54 -14.44
C PRO A 541 -10.87 -15.16 -15.25
N ASN A 542 -11.72 -16.14 -15.59
CA ASN A 542 -12.91 -15.96 -16.40
C ASN A 542 -14.18 -15.63 -15.61
N ALA A 543 -14.11 -15.67 -14.25
CA ALA A 543 -15.22 -15.28 -13.40
C ALA A 543 -15.19 -13.76 -13.17
N ASN A 544 -16.11 -13.03 -13.78
CA ASN A 544 -16.16 -11.57 -13.72
C ASN A 544 -17.42 -11.03 -13.01
N THR A 545 -18.34 -11.90 -12.63
CA THR A 545 -19.54 -11.51 -11.89
C THR A 545 -19.70 -12.33 -10.62
N ILE A 546 -19.99 -11.65 -9.51
CA ILE A 546 -20.29 -12.29 -8.23
C ILE A 546 -21.58 -11.71 -7.63
N LEU A 547 -22.49 -12.60 -7.24
CA LEU A 547 -23.70 -12.26 -6.49
C LEU A 547 -23.57 -12.82 -5.08
N ILE A 548 -23.61 -11.94 -4.08
CA ILE A 548 -23.51 -12.32 -2.66
C ILE A 548 -24.88 -12.19 -2.04
N ASN A 549 -25.56 -13.30 -1.87
CA ASN A 549 -26.90 -13.32 -1.28
C ASN A 549 -26.83 -13.25 0.24
N ASP A 550 -27.79 -12.56 0.87
CA ASP A 550 -27.78 -12.24 2.30
C ASP A 550 -26.49 -11.56 2.77
N ALA A 551 -26.00 -10.58 1.99
CA ALA A 551 -24.71 -9.91 2.18
C ALA A 551 -24.55 -9.27 3.57
N GLN A 552 -25.63 -8.91 4.25
CA GLN A 552 -25.65 -8.37 5.62
C GLN A 552 -25.08 -9.34 6.68
N ASN A 553 -25.06 -10.65 6.38
CA ASN A 553 -24.60 -11.67 7.31
C ASN A 553 -23.09 -11.91 7.27
N PHE A 554 -22.39 -11.25 6.35
CA PHE A 554 -20.92 -11.39 6.18
C PHE A 554 -20.16 -10.26 6.84
N GLY A 555 -18.94 -10.54 7.25
CA GLY A 555 -18.00 -9.53 7.72
C GLY A 555 -17.49 -8.65 6.56
N LEU A 556 -17.05 -7.42 6.89
CA LEU A 556 -16.55 -6.49 5.88
C LEU A 556 -15.30 -7.03 5.17
N ALA A 557 -14.40 -7.68 5.93
CA ALA A 557 -13.22 -8.33 5.38
C ALA A 557 -13.59 -9.51 4.46
N ASP A 558 -14.62 -10.31 4.83
CA ASP A 558 -15.08 -11.43 4.03
C ASP A 558 -15.71 -10.95 2.71
N LEU A 559 -16.53 -9.90 2.76
CA LEU A 559 -17.12 -9.26 1.57
C LEU A 559 -16.02 -8.74 0.63
N HIS A 560 -14.99 -8.10 1.17
CA HIS A 560 -13.86 -7.61 0.39
C HIS A 560 -13.07 -8.76 -0.26
N GLN A 561 -12.80 -9.83 0.45
CA GLN A 561 -12.13 -11.01 -0.09
C GLN A 561 -12.96 -11.68 -1.19
N MET A 562 -14.28 -11.84 -0.98
CA MET A 562 -15.19 -12.38 -1.99
C MET A 562 -15.28 -11.50 -3.23
N ARG A 563 -15.41 -10.17 -3.07
CA ARG A 563 -15.36 -9.22 -4.18
C ARG A 563 -14.05 -9.34 -4.98
N GLY A 564 -12.93 -9.53 -4.29
CA GLY A 564 -11.62 -9.72 -4.93
C GLY A 564 -11.47 -11.03 -5.71
N ARG A 565 -12.46 -11.92 -5.71
CA ARG A 565 -12.48 -13.14 -6.53
C ARG A 565 -12.84 -12.88 -7.99
N VAL A 566 -13.43 -11.73 -8.29
CA VAL A 566 -13.73 -11.29 -9.65
C VAL A 566 -12.87 -10.07 -10.03
N GLY A 567 -12.83 -9.71 -11.33
CA GLY A 567 -12.07 -8.58 -11.81
C GLY A 567 -10.55 -8.82 -11.86
N ARG A 568 -10.12 -10.02 -12.19
CA ARG A 568 -8.71 -10.40 -12.35
C ARG A 568 -8.22 -10.37 -13.81
N SER A 569 -9.11 -10.05 -14.73
CA SER A 569 -8.83 -9.86 -16.15
C SER A 569 -9.00 -8.39 -16.53
N ASN A 570 -8.74 -8.06 -17.80
CA ASN A 570 -8.99 -6.73 -18.36
C ASN A 570 -10.49 -6.44 -18.63
N ARG A 571 -11.38 -7.38 -18.28
CA ARG A 571 -12.83 -7.24 -18.47
C ARG A 571 -13.45 -6.56 -17.24
N LYS A 572 -14.46 -5.70 -17.49
CA LYS A 572 -15.26 -5.10 -16.42
C LYS A 572 -15.95 -6.20 -15.59
N ALA A 573 -15.81 -6.11 -14.28
CA ALA A 573 -16.36 -7.06 -13.33
C ALA A 573 -17.44 -6.43 -12.44
N PHE A 574 -18.37 -7.25 -11.96
CA PHE A 574 -19.53 -6.82 -11.19
C PHE A 574 -19.63 -7.59 -9.88
N CYS A 575 -19.99 -6.89 -8.81
CA CYS A 575 -20.29 -7.46 -7.50
C CYS A 575 -21.66 -6.96 -7.03
N TYR A 576 -22.63 -7.85 -6.98
CA TYR A 576 -23.98 -7.55 -6.48
C TYR A 576 -24.11 -8.01 -5.04
N LEU A 577 -24.29 -7.06 -4.11
CA LEU A 577 -24.53 -7.32 -2.70
C LEU A 577 -26.05 -7.36 -2.49
N VAL A 578 -26.60 -8.56 -2.41
CA VAL A 578 -28.04 -8.75 -2.26
C VAL A 578 -28.39 -8.72 -0.77
N ALA A 579 -29.19 -7.74 -0.36
CA ALA A 579 -29.57 -7.54 1.04
C ALA A 579 -31.02 -7.00 1.17
N PRO A 580 -31.66 -7.15 2.35
CA PRO A 580 -32.90 -6.45 2.64
C PRO A 580 -32.73 -4.92 2.59
N PRO A 581 -33.82 -4.15 2.48
CA PRO A 581 -33.75 -2.69 2.51
C PRO A 581 -32.95 -2.17 3.69
N LEU A 582 -32.15 -1.13 3.48
CA LEU A 582 -31.25 -0.55 4.49
C LEU A 582 -31.95 -0.16 5.81
N SER A 583 -33.22 0.18 5.73
CA SER A 583 -34.04 0.55 6.90
C SER A 583 -34.31 -0.60 7.88
N VAL A 584 -34.22 -1.84 7.42
CA VAL A 584 -34.48 -3.06 8.23
C VAL A 584 -33.20 -3.64 8.81
N LEU A 585 -32.02 -3.22 8.28
CA LEU A 585 -30.71 -3.73 8.69
C LEU A 585 -30.28 -3.13 10.03
N THR A 586 -29.50 -3.90 10.79
CA THR A 586 -28.78 -3.37 11.95
C THR A 586 -27.80 -2.29 11.51
N ASP A 587 -27.48 -1.33 12.39
CA ASP A 587 -26.55 -0.25 12.10
C ASP A 587 -25.17 -0.76 11.64
N GLU A 588 -24.66 -1.82 12.28
CA GLU A 588 -23.40 -2.44 11.90
C GLU A 588 -23.45 -3.07 10.49
N ALA A 589 -24.52 -3.79 10.15
CA ALA A 589 -24.68 -4.39 8.83
C ALA A 589 -24.80 -3.32 7.73
N ARG A 590 -25.59 -2.27 7.99
CA ARG A 590 -25.75 -1.13 7.09
C ARG A 590 -24.39 -0.46 6.81
N LYS A 591 -23.59 -0.17 7.84
CA LYS A 591 -22.29 0.46 7.72
C LYS A 591 -21.29 -0.40 6.97
N ARG A 592 -21.30 -1.73 7.20
CA ARG A 592 -20.45 -2.67 6.45
C ARG A 592 -20.76 -2.67 4.97
N LEU A 593 -22.04 -2.74 4.60
CA LEU A 593 -22.47 -2.75 3.20
C LEU A 593 -22.20 -1.41 2.51
N GLN A 594 -22.43 -0.29 3.18
CA GLN A 594 -22.08 1.04 2.67
C GLN A 594 -20.56 1.19 2.50
N ALA A 595 -19.76 0.70 3.45
CA ALA A 595 -18.31 0.77 3.35
C ALA A 595 -17.77 -0.02 2.15
N ILE A 596 -18.24 -1.25 1.90
CA ILE A 596 -17.76 -2.04 0.77
C ILE A 596 -18.17 -1.45 -0.59
N GLU A 597 -19.31 -0.76 -0.67
CA GLU A 597 -19.76 -0.04 -1.85
C GLU A 597 -18.92 1.23 -2.07
N GLN A 598 -18.66 2.01 -1.02
CA GLN A 598 -17.83 3.23 -1.08
C GLN A 598 -16.36 2.94 -1.42
N PHE A 599 -15.78 1.92 -0.82
CA PHE A 599 -14.40 1.51 -1.08
C PHE A 599 -14.31 0.54 -2.28
N SER A 600 -14.81 0.96 -3.44
CA SER A 600 -14.77 0.17 -4.69
C SER A 600 -13.43 0.23 -5.41
N ASP A 601 -12.61 1.23 -5.13
CA ASP A 601 -11.32 1.44 -5.78
C ASP A 601 -10.31 0.33 -5.51
N LEU A 602 -9.42 0.12 -6.47
CA LEU A 602 -8.29 -0.80 -6.32
C LEU A 602 -7.31 -0.27 -5.27
N GLY A 603 -6.79 -1.15 -4.41
CA GLY A 603 -5.89 -0.76 -3.32
C GLY A 603 -6.61 -0.34 -2.03
N SER A 604 -7.94 -0.42 -1.98
CA SER A 604 -8.75 -0.03 -0.82
C SER A 604 -8.73 -1.02 0.36
N GLY A 605 -8.07 -2.17 0.21
CA GLY A 605 -8.08 -3.23 1.23
C GLY A 605 -7.60 -2.77 2.61
N PHE A 606 -6.60 -1.89 2.66
CA PHE A 606 -6.14 -1.28 3.91
C PHE A 606 -7.24 -0.42 4.56
N ASN A 607 -7.90 0.43 3.78
CA ASN A 607 -8.97 1.30 4.26
C ASN A 607 -10.18 0.49 4.75
N ILE A 608 -10.50 -0.59 4.05
CA ILE A 608 -11.55 -1.54 4.43
C ILE A 608 -11.21 -2.23 5.76
N ALA A 609 -9.98 -2.68 5.95
CA ALA A 609 -9.54 -3.29 7.20
C ALA A 609 -9.62 -2.31 8.37
N MET A 610 -9.25 -1.05 8.14
CA MET A 610 -9.39 0.03 9.12
C MET A 610 -10.86 0.31 9.45
N LYS A 611 -11.72 0.31 8.42
CA LYS A 611 -13.16 0.53 8.61
C LYS A 611 -13.84 -0.64 9.33
N ASP A 612 -13.42 -1.87 9.06
CA ASP A 612 -13.88 -3.05 9.80
C ASP A 612 -13.53 -2.95 11.30
N LEU A 613 -12.31 -2.47 11.60
CA LEU A 613 -11.89 -2.20 12.97
C LEU A 613 -12.77 -1.14 13.67
N GLU A 614 -13.10 -0.07 12.95
CA GLU A 614 -14.00 0.98 13.46
C GLU A 614 -15.40 0.43 13.76
N ILE A 615 -15.98 -0.34 12.83
CA ILE A 615 -17.35 -0.87 12.96
C ILE A 615 -17.45 -1.92 14.05
N ARG A 616 -16.55 -2.88 14.11
CA ARG A 616 -16.55 -3.94 15.12
C ARG A 616 -16.14 -3.44 16.50
N GLY A 617 -15.45 -2.30 16.57
CA GLY A 617 -14.72 -1.89 17.75
C GLY A 617 -13.52 -2.80 18.03
N ALA A 618 -12.48 -2.27 18.60
CA ALA A 618 -11.23 -3.00 18.85
C ALA A 618 -11.33 -4.15 19.90
N GLY A 619 -12.54 -4.43 20.40
CA GLY A 619 -12.83 -5.27 21.57
C GLY A 619 -12.31 -6.69 21.57
N ASN A 620 -12.26 -7.31 20.43
CA ASN A 620 -11.85 -8.71 20.32
C ASN A 620 -10.42 -8.93 19.81
N LEU A 621 -9.74 -7.84 19.40
CA LEU A 621 -8.46 -7.96 18.70
C LEU A 621 -7.25 -7.83 19.63
N LEU A 622 -7.37 -7.06 20.71
CA LEU A 622 -6.26 -6.67 21.58
C LEU A 622 -6.42 -7.09 23.06
N GLY A 623 -7.53 -7.77 23.39
CA GLY A 623 -7.96 -8.00 24.76
C GLY A 623 -8.91 -6.90 25.24
N ALA A 624 -9.84 -7.25 26.11
CA ALA A 624 -10.95 -6.38 26.55
C ALA A 624 -10.50 -5.05 27.17
N GLU A 625 -9.35 -5.01 27.84
CA GLU A 625 -8.81 -3.80 28.46
C GLU A 625 -8.29 -2.76 27.47
N GLN A 626 -7.65 -3.19 26.36
CA GLN A 626 -7.12 -2.27 25.35
C GLN A 626 -8.20 -1.60 24.52
N THR A 627 -9.32 -2.28 24.34
CA THR A 627 -10.49 -1.77 23.67
C THR A 627 -11.06 -0.55 24.35
N GLY A 628 -11.13 -0.57 25.68
CA GLY A 628 -11.61 0.57 26.45
C GLY A 628 -10.83 1.84 26.14
N PHE A 629 -9.49 1.75 26.13
CA PHE A 629 -8.64 2.93 25.87
C PHE A 629 -8.78 3.46 24.44
N MET A 630 -8.86 2.60 23.42
CA MET A 630 -9.04 3.05 22.02
C MET A 630 -10.39 3.73 21.83
N MET A 631 -11.43 3.26 22.51
CA MET A 631 -12.75 3.89 22.47
C MET A 631 -12.78 5.23 23.19
N ASP A 632 -12.03 5.37 24.29
CA ASP A 632 -12.01 6.58 25.10
C ASP A 632 -11.19 7.72 24.47
N ILE A 633 -10.11 7.40 23.75
CA ILE A 633 -9.19 8.41 23.18
C ILE A 633 -9.25 8.52 21.67
N GLY A 634 -9.89 7.57 20.99
CA GLY A 634 -9.95 7.45 19.53
C GLY A 634 -8.72 6.76 18.93
N PHE A 635 -8.94 6.05 17.81
CA PHE A 635 -7.95 5.17 17.18
C PHE A 635 -6.67 5.91 16.74
N GLU A 636 -6.80 7.05 16.05
CA GLU A 636 -5.64 7.81 15.55
C GLU A 636 -4.76 8.35 16.69
N THR A 637 -5.39 8.79 17.79
CA THR A 637 -4.67 9.24 18.97
C THR A 637 -3.98 8.09 19.70
N TYR A 638 -4.63 6.91 19.75
CA TYR A 638 -4.02 5.69 20.27
C TYR A 638 -2.78 5.29 19.47
N GLN A 639 -2.84 5.33 18.13
CA GLN A 639 -1.68 5.06 17.28
C GLN A 639 -0.51 6.01 17.54
N LYS A 640 -0.78 7.31 17.70
CA LYS A 640 0.25 8.29 18.02
C LYS A 640 0.94 7.99 19.36
N ILE A 641 0.13 7.67 20.39
CA ILE A 641 0.67 7.28 21.71
C ILE A 641 1.49 5.99 21.62
N LEU A 642 1.06 5.04 20.81
CA LEU A 642 1.76 3.79 20.56
C LEU A 642 3.12 4.03 19.91
N ASN A 643 3.16 4.84 18.85
CA ASN A 643 4.40 5.19 18.16
C ASN A 643 5.38 5.94 19.09
N GLU A 644 4.88 6.92 19.87
CA GLU A 644 5.69 7.59 20.89
C GLU A 644 6.27 6.61 21.91
N ALA A 645 5.48 5.63 22.37
CA ALA A 645 5.92 4.64 23.34
C ALA A 645 6.98 3.68 22.77
N ILE A 646 6.83 3.30 21.49
CA ILE A 646 7.79 2.45 20.77
C ILE A 646 9.12 3.17 20.59
N GLU A 647 9.10 4.43 20.15
CA GLU A 647 10.31 5.23 19.97
C GLU A 647 11.04 5.44 21.31
N GLU A 648 10.29 5.73 22.40
CA GLU A 648 10.89 5.80 23.74
C GLU A 648 11.57 4.48 24.16
N LEU A 649 10.96 3.32 23.88
CA LEU A 649 11.54 2.02 24.21
C LEU A 649 12.77 1.69 23.36
N LYS A 650 12.78 2.07 22.08
CA LYS A 650 13.95 1.94 21.20
C LYS A 650 15.12 2.81 21.67
N GLU A 651 14.84 3.98 22.25
CA GLU A 651 15.86 4.90 22.73
C GLU A 651 16.39 4.55 24.14
N THR A 652 15.57 3.87 24.97
CA THR A 652 15.90 3.57 26.36
C THR A 652 16.31 2.10 26.57
N ASP A 653 15.32 1.22 26.56
CA ASP A 653 15.49 -0.18 27.01
C ASP A 653 16.13 -1.08 25.92
N PHE A 654 16.07 -0.69 24.64
CA PHE A 654 16.55 -1.49 23.51
C PHE A 654 17.52 -0.72 22.59
N LYS A 655 18.21 0.29 23.12
CA LYS A 655 19.13 1.17 22.38
C LYS A 655 20.17 0.38 21.57
N ASP A 656 20.84 -0.58 22.19
CA ASP A 656 21.91 -1.40 21.58
C ASP A 656 21.43 -2.21 20.36
N LEU A 657 20.12 -2.52 20.29
CA LEU A 657 19.53 -3.34 19.23
C LEU A 657 19.18 -2.55 17.96
N PHE A 658 18.96 -1.24 18.12
CA PHE A 658 18.53 -0.35 17.05
C PHE A 658 19.60 0.68 16.64
N GLU A 659 20.80 0.64 17.24
CA GLU A 659 21.93 1.53 16.89
C GLU A 659 22.34 1.39 15.42
N ASP A 660 22.35 0.17 14.88
CA ASP A 660 22.71 -0.09 13.47
C ASP A 660 21.70 0.48 12.44
N GLN A 661 20.44 0.70 12.83
CA GLN A 661 19.43 1.31 11.92
C GLN A 661 19.58 2.83 11.83
N LYS A 662 20.26 3.46 12.77
CA LYS A 662 20.47 4.92 12.81
C LYS A 662 21.60 5.40 11.90
N SER A 663 22.39 4.51 11.29
CA SER A 663 23.54 4.88 10.44
C SER A 663 23.15 5.50 9.06
N GLY A 664 21.86 5.61 8.71
CA GLY A 664 21.37 6.25 7.50
C GLY A 664 20.25 7.27 7.70
N GLU A 665 19.63 7.35 8.89
CA GLU A 665 18.58 8.32 9.17
C GLU A 665 19.14 9.56 9.85
N VAL A 666 18.72 10.73 9.37
CA VAL A 666 19.07 12.03 9.98
C VAL A 666 18.49 12.07 11.38
N LYS A 667 19.35 12.09 12.41
CA LYS A 667 18.92 12.18 13.81
C LYS A 667 18.01 13.39 14.01
N SER A 668 16.78 13.15 14.45
CA SER A 668 15.85 14.19 14.86
C SER A 668 15.75 14.18 16.38
N TYR A 669 16.18 15.28 17.01
CA TYR A 669 16.19 15.40 18.48
C TYR A 669 14.86 15.89 19.06
N VAL A 670 13.98 16.39 18.19
CA VAL A 670 12.70 16.99 18.56
C VAL A 670 11.57 16.36 17.74
N SER A 671 10.51 15.92 18.38
CA SER A 671 9.38 15.27 17.72
C SER A 671 8.50 16.26 16.93
N ASP A 672 8.33 17.48 17.43
CA ASP A 672 7.50 18.53 16.80
C ASP A 672 8.05 19.92 17.08
N VAL A 673 7.86 20.85 16.13
CA VAL A 673 8.29 22.24 16.24
C VAL A 673 7.09 23.17 16.18
N GLN A 674 6.91 23.97 17.21
CA GLN A 674 5.89 25.02 17.23
C GLN A 674 6.42 26.29 16.57
N ILE A 675 5.68 26.83 15.57
CA ILE A 675 6.00 28.10 14.92
C ILE A 675 4.95 29.13 15.30
N ASP A 676 5.39 30.21 15.93
CA ASP A 676 4.60 31.39 16.24
C ASP A 676 5.15 32.58 15.42
N SER A 677 4.37 33.18 14.58
CA SER A 677 4.80 34.27 13.68
C SER A 677 3.81 35.44 13.65
N ASP A 678 4.32 36.63 13.42
CA ASP A 678 3.54 37.80 13.02
C ASP A 678 3.45 37.97 11.49
N LEU A 679 3.91 37.01 10.72
CA LEU A 679 3.74 36.94 9.27
C LEU A 679 2.47 36.20 8.89
N GLN A 680 1.92 36.49 7.73
CA GLN A 680 0.80 35.79 7.17
C GLN A 680 1.30 34.48 6.54
N ILE A 681 0.90 33.34 7.11
CA ILE A 681 1.31 32.00 6.72
C ILE A 681 0.05 31.16 6.57
N MET A 682 -0.61 31.26 5.40
CA MET A 682 -1.89 30.60 5.13
C MET A 682 -2.19 30.60 3.63
N PHE A 683 -3.23 29.87 3.20
CA PHE A 683 -3.82 30.03 1.88
C PHE A 683 -4.86 31.15 1.91
N PRO A 684 -4.68 32.26 1.18
CA PRO A 684 -5.68 33.33 1.08
C PRO A 684 -6.98 32.87 0.42
N ASP A 685 -8.14 33.47 0.77
CA ASP A 685 -9.42 33.15 0.13
C ASP A 685 -9.44 33.48 -1.36
N GLU A 686 -8.72 34.54 -1.74
CA GLU A 686 -8.58 34.95 -3.14
C GLU A 686 -7.83 33.92 -3.98
N TYR A 687 -7.01 33.07 -3.33
CA TYR A 687 -6.29 31.99 -3.98
C TYR A 687 -7.06 30.66 -3.95
N ILE A 688 -7.68 30.33 -2.79
CA ILE A 688 -8.51 29.12 -2.62
C ILE A 688 -9.76 29.52 -1.86
N GLU A 689 -10.88 29.68 -2.55
CA GLU A 689 -12.14 30.17 -2.00
C GLU A 689 -12.77 29.23 -0.98
N SER A 690 -12.77 27.91 -1.26
CA SER A 690 -13.38 26.89 -0.41
C SER A 690 -12.58 26.63 0.86
N SER A 691 -13.20 26.88 2.04
CA SER A 691 -12.60 26.56 3.34
C SER A 691 -12.39 25.07 3.56
N GLU A 692 -13.24 24.21 2.96
CA GLU A 692 -13.08 22.75 3.02
C GLU A 692 -11.86 22.31 2.21
N GLU A 693 -11.66 22.89 1.05
CA GLU A 693 -10.52 22.59 0.19
C GLU A 693 -9.20 23.08 0.82
N ARG A 694 -9.20 24.26 1.44
CA ARG A 694 -8.04 24.73 2.22
C ARG A 694 -7.69 23.77 3.35
N LEU A 695 -8.69 23.30 4.10
CA LEU A 695 -8.46 22.36 5.19
C LEU A 695 -7.85 21.03 4.70
N LEU A 696 -8.29 20.52 3.55
CA LEU A 696 -7.71 19.34 2.92
C LEU A 696 -6.27 19.55 2.51
N LEU A 697 -5.96 20.69 1.89
CA LEU A 697 -4.60 21.05 1.47
C LEU A 697 -3.66 21.28 2.66
N TYR A 698 -4.14 21.88 3.75
CA TYR A 698 -3.37 21.99 4.99
C TYR A 698 -3.04 20.62 5.60
N LYS A 699 -3.99 19.69 5.52
CA LYS A 699 -3.77 18.32 6.01
C LYS A 699 -2.77 17.57 5.13
N GLU A 700 -2.91 17.68 3.81
CA GLU A 700 -1.96 17.10 2.86
C GLU A 700 -0.55 17.68 3.07
N LEU A 701 -0.43 18.99 3.27
CA LEU A 701 0.84 19.67 3.54
C LEU A 701 1.46 19.23 4.87
N ALA A 702 0.64 18.97 5.89
CA ALA A 702 1.11 18.52 7.21
C ALA A 702 1.71 17.10 7.19
N ASP A 703 1.33 16.28 6.21
CA ASP A 703 1.77 14.90 6.05
C ASP A 703 3.00 14.78 5.10
N ILE A 704 3.49 15.89 4.52
CA ILE A 704 4.66 15.90 3.62
C ILE A 704 5.95 15.83 4.45
N GLU A 705 6.81 14.86 4.13
CA GLU A 705 8.07 14.62 4.83
C GLU A 705 9.32 14.85 3.95
N THR A 706 9.18 14.87 2.62
CA THR A 706 10.32 15.00 1.69
C THR A 706 10.26 16.27 0.83
N GLU A 707 11.42 16.76 0.41
CA GLU A 707 11.53 17.93 -0.48
C GLU A 707 10.89 17.66 -1.85
N THR A 708 11.02 16.44 -2.37
CA THR A 708 10.41 16.02 -3.65
C THR A 708 8.89 16.08 -3.59
N ASP A 709 8.29 15.63 -2.49
CA ASP A 709 6.83 15.66 -2.29
C ASP A 709 6.35 17.10 -2.13
N LEU A 710 7.12 17.94 -1.42
CA LEU A 710 6.81 19.37 -1.28
C LEU A 710 6.84 20.09 -2.63
N GLN A 711 7.83 19.82 -3.47
CA GLN A 711 7.91 20.39 -4.80
C GLN A 711 6.76 19.90 -5.71
N THR A 712 6.40 18.63 -5.61
CA THR A 712 5.24 18.06 -6.31
C THR A 712 3.94 18.73 -5.87
N PHE A 713 3.76 18.92 -4.57
CA PHE A 713 2.62 19.63 -4.01
C PHE A 713 2.55 21.08 -4.49
N LYS A 714 3.69 21.79 -4.49
CA LYS A 714 3.82 23.15 -5.03
C LYS A 714 3.39 23.22 -6.50
N ASN A 715 3.87 22.31 -7.33
CA ASN A 715 3.52 22.25 -8.75
C ASN A 715 2.02 21.96 -8.97
N ASN A 716 1.43 21.10 -8.15
CA ASN A 716 0.00 20.80 -8.18
C ASN A 716 -0.86 22.03 -7.80
N LEU A 717 -0.40 22.83 -6.83
CA LEU A 717 -1.09 24.07 -6.45
C LEU A 717 -1.05 25.08 -7.61
N ILE A 718 0.11 25.26 -8.24
CA ILE A 718 0.26 26.18 -9.38
C ILE A 718 -0.59 25.74 -10.57
N ASP A 719 -0.66 24.43 -10.86
CA ASP A 719 -1.48 23.87 -11.94
C ASP A 719 -2.98 24.09 -11.70
N ARG A 720 -3.43 24.00 -10.45
CA ARG A 720 -4.86 24.08 -10.09
C ARG A 720 -5.36 25.50 -9.86
N PHE A 721 -4.56 26.33 -9.21
CA PHE A 721 -4.99 27.64 -8.70
C PHE A 721 -4.17 28.82 -9.27
N GLY A 722 -3.14 28.54 -10.09
CA GLY A 722 -2.28 29.56 -10.69
C GLY A 722 -1.09 29.94 -9.79
N LYS A 723 -0.50 31.11 -10.07
CA LYS A 723 0.71 31.58 -9.37
C LYS A 723 0.49 31.69 -7.86
N LEU A 724 1.44 31.18 -7.07
CA LEU A 724 1.38 31.24 -5.61
C LEU A 724 1.45 32.70 -5.10
N PRO A 725 0.55 33.08 -4.19
CA PRO A 725 0.69 34.31 -3.41
C PRO A 725 1.77 34.17 -2.33
N ILE A 726 2.28 35.28 -1.83
CA ILE A 726 3.39 35.28 -0.87
C ILE A 726 3.06 34.57 0.45
N GLU A 727 1.81 34.62 0.89
CA GLU A 727 1.31 33.94 2.09
C GLU A 727 1.37 32.40 1.93
N ALA A 728 1.09 31.91 0.73
CA ALA A 728 1.19 30.50 0.39
C ALA A 728 2.66 30.06 0.24
N GLU A 729 3.53 30.89 -0.31
CA GLU A 729 4.98 30.64 -0.35
C GLU A 729 5.55 30.56 1.07
N ASN A 730 5.21 31.50 1.95
CA ASN A 730 5.58 31.48 3.35
C ASN A 730 5.13 30.19 4.06
N LEU A 731 3.93 29.70 3.70
CA LEU A 731 3.39 28.45 4.27
C LEU A 731 4.24 27.24 3.83
N LEU A 732 4.63 27.13 2.57
CA LEU A 732 5.47 26.05 2.08
C LEU A 732 6.87 26.10 2.72
N GLU A 733 7.48 27.27 2.78
CA GLU A 733 8.79 27.47 3.42
C GLU A 733 8.74 27.18 4.92
N SER A 734 7.59 27.38 5.58
CA SER A 734 7.42 27.04 7.00
C SER A 734 7.54 25.54 7.28
N ILE A 735 7.24 24.67 6.31
CA ILE A 735 7.44 23.21 6.43
C ILE A 735 8.94 22.90 6.38
N GLN A 736 9.69 23.50 5.46
CA GLN A 736 11.14 23.36 5.40
C GLN A 736 11.80 23.88 6.67
N LEU A 737 11.28 25.00 7.19
CA LEU A 737 11.72 25.59 8.46
C LEU A 737 11.50 24.61 9.63
N LYS A 738 10.39 23.88 9.68
CA LYS A 738 10.14 22.82 10.66
C LYS A 738 11.15 21.69 10.55
N TRP A 739 11.45 21.20 9.34
CA TRP A 739 12.40 20.09 9.14
C TRP A 739 13.80 20.45 9.63
N ILE A 740 14.27 21.66 9.29
CA ILE A 740 15.58 22.14 9.72
C ILE A 740 15.62 22.32 11.23
N SER A 741 14.55 22.88 11.81
CA SER A 741 14.47 23.10 13.24
C SER A 741 14.50 21.78 14.04
N LYS A 742 13.87 20.73 13.54
CA LYS A 742 13.95 19.39 14.16
C LYS A 742 15.40 18.88 14.19
N LYS A 743 16.17 19.07 13.11
CA LYS A 743 17.58 18.68 13.03
C LYS A 743 18.46 19.49 14.00
N LEU A 744 18.15 20.79 14.14
CA LEU A 744 18.88 21.72 15.01
C LEU A 744 18.43 21.66 16.49
N GLY A 745 17.53 20.74 16.86
CA GLY A 745 17.07 20.59 18.23
C GLY A 745 16.19 21.73 18.76
N PHE A 746 15.53 22.50 17.91
CA PHE A 746 14.61 23.55 18.30
C PHE A 746 13.19 23.01 18.45
N GLU A 747 12.58 23.19 19.64
CA GLU A 747 11.17 22.84 19.92
C GLU A 747 10.19 23.94 19.53
N ARG A 748 10.64 25.19 19.54
CA ARG A 748 9.78 26.34 19.28
C ARG A 748 10.54 27.46 18.58
N LEU A 749 9.91 27.99 17.54
CA LEU A 749 10.33 29.21 16.84
C LEU A 749 9.33 30.33 17.08
N VAL A 750 9.80 31.53 17.41
CA VAL A 750 8.96 32.73 17.53
C VAL A 750 9.54 33.83 16.66
N MET A 751 8.82 34.14 15.57
CA MET A 751 9.18 35.23 14.64
C MET A 751 8.28 36.43 14.92
N LYS A 752 8.81 37.50 15.50
CA LYS A 752 8.05 38.72 15.79
C LYS A 752 8.92 39.95 15.76
N ASN A 753 8.41 41.05 15.18
CA ASN A 753 9.07 42.36 15.13
C ASN A 753 10.49 42.30 14.52
N GLY A 754 10.69 41.48 13.49
CA GLY A 754 11.98 41.33 12.83
C GLY A 754 13.01 40.53 13.65
N ILE A 755 12.58 39.75 14.62
CA ILE A 755 13.43 38.91 15.48
C ILE A 755 12.93 37.47 15.40
N LEU A 756 13.87 36.53 15.21
CA LEU A 756 13.59 35.08 15.36
C LEU A 756 14.19 34.62 16.69
N LEU A 757 13.36 33.98 17.53
CA LEU A 757 13.76 33.30 18.77
C LEU A 757 13.58 31.81 18.56
N ALA A 758 14.68 31.04 18.57
CA ALA A 758 14.69 29.60 18.41
C ALA A 758 15.00 28.95 19.77
N TYR A 759 14.00 28.28 20.35
CA TYR A 759 14.07 27.64 21.66
C TYR A 759 14.52 26.20 21.51
N PHE A 760 15.58 25.82 22.22
CA PHE A 760 16.07 24.45 22.27
C PHE A 760 15.18 23.54 23.11
N ILE A 761 15.38 22.23 22.91
CA ILE A 761 14.74 21.19 23.71
C ILE A 761 14.98 21.41 25.20
N ASN A 762 13.91 21.48 26.00
CA ASN A 762 13.97 21.73 27.45
C ASN A 762 14.19 20.43 28.24
N LYS A 763 15.20 19.65 27.83
CA LYS A 763 15.68 18.45 28.51
C LYS A 763 17.21 18.52 28.62
N PRO A 764 17.79 18.97 29.78
CA PRO A 764 19.25 19.12 29.92
C PRO A 764 20.06 17.82 29.71
N GLN A 765 19.41 16.66 29.87
CA GLN A 765 20.03 15.35 29.69
C GLN A 765 19.91 14.81 28.25
N SER A 766 19.36 15.60 27.32
CA SER A 766 19.23 15.19 25.90
C SER A 766 20.61 15.00 25.26
N GLU A 767 20.79 13.93 24.49
CA GLU A 767 21.98 13.68 23.67
C GLU A 767 22.31 14.85 22.72
N PHE A 768 21.31 15.67 22.39
CA PHE A 768 21.47 16.85 21.55
C PHE A 768 22.58 17.78 22.06
N TYR A 769 22.66 18.07 23.37
CA TYR A 769 23.65 18.97 23.89
C TYR A 769 25.09 18.44 23.84
N GLN A 770 25.27 17.14 23.54
CA GLN A 770 26.57 16.50 23.32
C GLN A 770 26.85 16.25 21.84
N SER A 771 25.90 16.58 20.96
CA SER A 771 25.96 16.31 19.52
C SER A 771 26.89 17.27 18.77
N GLU A 772 27.27 16.88 17.56
CA GLU A 772 28.08 17.70 16.65
C GLU A 772 27.29 18.91 16.17
N GLU A 773 25.98 18.76 15.95
CA GLU A 773 25.08 19.83 15.55
C GLU A 773 25.02 20.96 16.59
N PHE A 774 24.97 20.63 17.88
CA PHE A 774 24.98 21.65 18.92
C PHE A 774 26.33 22.39 18.97
N ARG A 775 27.44 21.70 18.72
CA ARG A 775 28.78 22.32 18.63
C ARG A 775 28.90 23.28 17.45
N LEU A 776 28.33 22.91 16.29
CA LEU A 776 28.27 23.79 15.11
C LEU A 776 27.49 25.06 15.43
N ILE A 777 26.31 24.93 16.07
CA ILE A 777 25.49 26.08 16.48
C ILE A 777 26.29 26.99 17.42
N LEU A 778 26.99 26.44 18.42
CA LEU A 778 27.82 27.22 19.31
C LEU A 778 28.90 28.01 18.59
N ASN A 779 29.64 27.35 17.71
CA ASN A 779 30.70 27.98 16.90
C ASN A 779 30.16 29.08 16.00
N TYR A 780 29.03 28.81 15.31
CA TYR A 780 28.42 29.79 14.42
C TYR A 780 27.97 31.06 15.16
N VAL A 781 27.32 30.90 16.32
CA VAL A 781 26.87 32.02 17.15
C VAL A 781 28.06 32.82 17.68
N GLN A 782 29.16 32.17 18.08
CA GLN A 782 30.38 32.84 18.55
C GLN A 782 31.05 33.69 17.43
N ASN A 783 30.98 33.19 16.19
CA ASN A 783 31.56 33.88 15.03
C ASN A 783 30.69 35.00 14.49
N ASN A 784 29.39 35.06 14.85
CA ASN A 784 28.45 36.07 14.37
C ASN A 784 27.76 36.89 15.49
N PRO A 785 28.51 37.50 16.43
CA PRO A 785 27.94 38.09 17.64
C PRO A 785 27.10 39.34 17.43
N LYS A 786 27.17 39.95 16.23
CA LYS A 786 26.41 41.19 15.89
C LYS A 786 24.93 40.91 15.63
N ASN A 787 24.60 39.76 15.04
CA ASN A 787 23.25 39.46 14.58
C ASN A 787 22.63 38.25 15.33
N ILE A 788 23.44 37.47 16.06
CA ILE A 788 23.01 36.23 16.67
C ILE A 788 23.54 36.19 18.11
N SER A 789 22.68 35.80 19.07
CA SER A 789 23.07 35.68 20.47
C SER A 789 22.36 34.57 21.19
N PHE A 790 23.06 33.88 22.07
CA PHE A 790 22.43 32.99 23.04
C PHE A 790 21.75 33.80 24.16
N LYS A 791 20.56 33.32 24.54
CA LYS A 791 19.85 33.82 25.74
C LYS A 791 19.30 32.66 26.54
N GLU A 792 19.20 32.90 27.81
CA GLU A 792 18.59 31.97 28.77
C GLU A 792 17.32 32.61 29.32
N LYS A 793 16.25 31.86 29.35
CA LYS A 793 14.97 32.29 29.87
C LYS A 793 14.69 31.56 31.18
N SER A 794 14.37 32.31 32.23
CA SER A 794 13.99 31.73 33.55
C SER A 794 12.81 30.76 33.40
N PRO A 795 12.81 29.65 34.17
CA PRO A 795 11.78 28.65 34.13
C PRO A 795 10.41 29.21 34.49
N LYS A 796 9.38 28.83 33.73
CA LYS A 796 7.99 29.16 34.08
C LYS A 796 7.51 28.26 35.22
N LYS A 797 6.39 28.66 35.86
CA LYS A 797 5.75 27.89 36.93
C LYS A 797 5.38 26.48 36.37
N GLY A 798 6.12 25.44 36.78
CA GLY A 798 5.99 24.05 36.35
C GLY A 798 7.09 23.53 35.42
N GLU A 799 8.09 24.35 35.08
CA GLU A 799 9.31 23.96 34.39
C GLU A 799 10.45 23.84 35.45
N GLU A 800 11.22 22.76 35.39
CA GLU A 800 12.30 22.51 36.33
C GLU A 800 13.62 23.20 35.94
N TYR A 801 13.79 23.52 34.65
CA TYR A 801 15.04 24.04 34.09
C TYR A 801 14.84 25.31 33.28
N PRO A 802 15.83 26.22 33.23
CA PRO A 802 15.79 27.37 32.33
C PRO A 802 15.88 26.91 30.89
N THR A 803 15.19 27.63 29.99
CA THR A 803 15.18 27.30 28.56
C THR A 803 16.23 28.10 27.83
N LEU A 804 17.17 27.39 27.14
CA LEU A 804 18.16 28.01 26.29
C LEU A 804 17.52 28.35 24.94
N LEU A 805 17.88 29.50 24.36
CA LEU A 805 17.41 29.95 23.07
C LEU A 805 18.49 30.71 22.29
N VAL A 806 18.39 30.67 20.97
CA VAL A 806 19.16 31.54 20.06
C VAL A 806 18.25 32.64 19.55
N ARG A 807 18.75 33.86 19.60
CA ARG A 807 18.09 35.07 19.05
C ARG A 807 18.81 35.51 17.79
N PHE A 808 18.07 35.67 16.70
CA PHE A 808 18.51 36.23 15.45
C PHE A 808 17.83 37.61 15.26
N GLU A 809 18.58 38.58 14.82
CA GLU A 809 18.07 39.92 14.52
C GLU A 809 17.92 40.14 13.01
N HIS A 810 17.08 41.09 12.65
CA HIS A 810 16.79 41.46 11.26
C HIS A 810 16.15 40.41 10.39
N ILE A 811 15.30 39.55 10.97
CA ILE A 811 14.54 38.50 10.26
C ILE A 811 13.14 39.02 9.94
N LYS A 812 12.87 39.37 8.69
CA LYS A 812 11.59 39.96 8.25
C LYS A 812 10.72 39.00 7.44
N THR A 813 11.29 37.92 6.90
CA THR A 813 10.59 36.95 6.07
C THR A 813 10.84 35.52 6.57
N VAL A 814 9.96 34.59 6.18
CA VAL A 814 10.16 33.14 6.48
C VAL A 814 11.41 32.64 5.75
N HIS A 815 11.65 33.14 4.54
CA HIS A 815 12.82 32.82 3.74
C HIS A 815 14.14 33.18 4.43
N GLU A 816 14.23 34.37 5.00
CA GLU A 816 15.41 34.82 5.77
C GLU A 816 15.62 33.94 7.01
N ALA A 817 14.53 33.57 7.70
CA ALA A 817 14.61 32.63 8.83
C ALA A 817 15.16 31.26 8.37
N LEU A 818 14.67 30.74 7.24
CA LEU A 818 15.10 29.47 6.66
C LEU A 818 16.60 29.52 6.32
N GLN A 819 17.06 30.55 5.62
CA GLN A 819 18.47 30.72 5.27
C GLN A 819 19.39 30.80 6.49
N ASN A 820 18.98 31.53 7.52
CA ASN A 820 19.77 31.66 8.75
C ASN A 820 19.88 30.31 9.49
N LEU A 821 18.81 29.50 9.52
CA LEU A 821 18.86 28.16 10.11
C LEU A 821 19.63 27.17 9.24
N GLN A 822 19.60 27.28 7.92
CA GLN A 822 20.43 26.48 7.01
C GLN A 822 21.91 26.75 7.21
N ASN A 823 22.30 28.02 7.40
CA ASN A 823 23.70 28.41 7.66
C ASN A 823 24.25 27.78 8.95
N LEU A 824 23.39 27.49 9.96
CA LEU A 824 23.80 26.75 11.17
C LEU A 824 24.21 25.30 10.90
N LEU A 825 23.76 24.68 9.79
CA LEU A 825 24.09 23.31 9.42
C LEU A 825 25.32 23.21 8.52
N ILE A 826 25.67 24.29 7.81
CA ILE A 826 26.72 24.28 6.79
C ILE A 826 28.08 24.69 7.40
N HIS A 827 28.11 25.45 8.46
CA HIS A 827 29.30 26.02 9.13
C HIS A 827 29.47 25.52 10.56
#